data_2f15bbf2e4118f42c6a583c116cfd859
#
_entry.id   2f15bbf2e4118f42c6a583c116cfd859
#
_cell.length_a   1.000
_cell.length_b   1.000
_cell.length_c   1.000
_cell.angle_alpha   90.00
_cell.angle_beta   90.00
_cell.angle_gamma   90.00
#
_symmetry.space_group_name_H-M   'P 1'
#
loop_
_entity.id
_entity.type
_entity.pdbx_description
1 polymer ?
#
loop_
_entity_poly.entity_id
_entity_poly.type
_entity_poly.pdbx_seq_one_letter_code
_entity_poly.pdbx_strand_id
1 'polypeptide(L)'
;MTLKKFSLLFLLTIFFASCNLSNSTRGNQEFGVDAEYFIGLQKLAEGKTNEAINKFLKCSKKGSYYCARRSTEELTKIADAKSKSKAIEKLLHRFPDSASYLLASKHYFLLEDYEKIIRITQKIDFATEKDELIKMRLISLNKKNFESYNDEVFKWFTICPISKEHYQFYRDFYNPSNSYTSVQASPHDKIINFRIAVYKRDYLAALEMTNQLFEYFSESQTTPSAQIASDIGKAFLYGSEDFSQNAVLFSSLAQKFKNTDAEFYFWFYAGRFYEKAGLYQKRTHDCFENAINSTKDLKLKDNALWYQMDAQLKISVDKTVENILNYAKRWNDSSYFEDFFERLLSVLLTSGRWAQIPTVYKQIDGYASDEITAKYAFIYAQLLQQNIISSPEAEQEIQNAFVRALKSGSNTYYKIQAAKCLNFLDEQILELLQKPVNLSPEKVNPDAEILLKGYAFFGFPEKIYDEFLTVKDVSSKTAFFLSDFLNKCATGKDDFYTQSLRIAVSAAKKTNVPLTLQQLKLIYPQNFSEIVEACAQKYQIPSFIMYALIRSESFFDADVISSAGAIGLTQLMEFTAGDIARKLRVKNYELTDPAINIEFGTYYLAELLSRTNNSYLHAFMSYNAGITRVRRWSKKNLNDELFLEIVPYEETREYGRKLISASTIYELLYK
;
A
#
# COMPACT_ATOMS: atom_id res chain seq x y z
N MET A 1 8.53 -23.62 -36.43
CA MET A 1 8.33 -23.26 -35.02
C MET A 1 6.86 -23.38 -34.56
N THR A 2 6.03 -24.09 -35.29
CA THR A 2 4.56 -24.21 -35.06
C THR A 2 4.11 -25.60 -34.57
N LEU A 3 4.94 -26.61 -34.60
CA LEU A 3 4.58 -27.97 -34.14
C LEU A 3 4.85 -28.27 -32.66
N LYS A 4 5.72 -27.52 -31.96
CA LYS A 4 5.98 -27.74 -30.52
C LYS A 4 4.96 -27.08 -29.58
N LYS A 5 4.20 -26.06 -30.03
CA LYS A 5 3.13 -25.44 -29.23
C LYS A 5 1.89 -26.32 -29.16
N PHE A 6 1.65 -27.18 -30.17
CA PHE A 6 0.50 -28.08 -30.17
C PHE A 6 0.67 -29.30 -29.25
N SER A 7 1.92 -29.77 -29.02
CA SER A 7 2.16 -30.98 -28.20
C SER A 7 2.10 -30.69 -26.70
N LEU A 8 2.46 -29.47 -26.24
CA LEU A 8 2.39 -29.12 -24.83
C LEU A 8 0.94 -28.81 -24.39
N LEU A 9 0.17 -28.16 -25.25
CA LEU A 9 -1.26 -27.95 -25.01
C LEU A 9 -2.05 -29.27 -25.04
N PHE A 10 -1.63 -30.22 -25.89
CA PHE A 10 -2.27 -31.54 -26.00
C PHE A 10 -1.90 -32.48 -24.82
N LEU A 11 -0.69 -32.37 -24.24
CA LEU A 11 -0.29 -33.10 -23.04
C LEU A 11 -0.97 -32.52 -21.78
N LEU A 12 -1.13 -31.22 -21.67
CA LEU A 12 -1.92 -30.59 -20.60
C LEU A 12 -3.40 -30.98 -20.71
N THR A 13 -3.98 -31.02 -21.91
CA THR A 13 -5.39 -31.44 -22.12
C THR A 13 -5.61 -32.93 -21.83
N ILE A 14 -4.65 -33.81 -22.10
CA ILE A 14 -4.77 -35.25 -21.77
C ILE A 14 -4.60 -35.50 -20.26
N PHE A 15 -3.74 -34.77 -19.56
CA PHE A 15 -3.63 -34.84 -18.10
C PHE A 15 -4.91 -34.30 -17.42
N PHE A 16 -5.54 -33.25 -17.98
CA PHE A 16 -6.84 -32.75 -17.50
C PHE A 16 -8.02 -33.65 -17.83
N ALA A 17 -8.01 -34.39 -18.94
CA ALA A 17 -9.13 -35.23 -19.34
C ALA A 17 -9.26 -36.51 -18.51
N SER A 18 -8.17 -37.11 -18.04
CA SER A 18 -8.19 -38.30 -17.19
C SER A 18 -8.49 -38.00 -15.71
N CYS A 19 -8.27 -36.75 -15.25
CA CYS A 19 -8.61 -36.27 -13.91
C CYS A 19 -10.05 -35.77 -13.77
N ASN A 20 -10.74 -35.43 -14.86
CA ASN A 20 -12.01 -34.67 -14.80
C ASN A 20 -13.20 -35.42 -14.21
N LEU A 21 -13.31 -36.74 -14.35
CA LEU A 21 -14.40 -37.49 -13.74
C LEU A 21 -14.18 -37.76 -12.23
N SER A 22 -12.95 -37.98 -11.81
CA SER A 22 -12.58 -38.13 -10.39
C SER A 22 -12.64 -36.79 -9.62
N ASN A 23 -12.27 -35.69 -10.27
CA ASN A 23 -12.26 -34.36 -9.66
C ASN A 23 -13.65 -33.77 -9.45
N SER A 24 -14.64 -34.04 -10.33
CA SER A 24 -16.01 -33.55 -10.13
C SER A 24 -16.69 -34.20 -8.95
N THR A 25 -16.51 -35.52 -8.77
CA THR A 25 -17.09 -36.28 -7.62
C THR A 25 -16.40 -35.86 -6.32
N ARG A 26 -15.09 -35.79 -6.30
CA ARG A 26 -14.30 -35.34 -5.15
C ARG A 26 -14.54 -33.86 -4.82
N GLY A 27 -14.65 -33.02 -5.84
CA GLY A 27 -15.00 -31.62 -5.68
C GLY A 27 -16.37 -31.40 -5.05
N ASN A 28 -17.39 -32.18 -5.46
CA ASN A 28 -18.71 -32.12 -4.84
C ASN A 28 -18.72 -32.60 -3.37
N GLN A 29 -17.83 -33.52 -2.99
CA GLN A 29 -17.65 -33.90 -1.60
C GLN A 29 -17.00 -32.84 -0.75
N GLU A 30 -15.99 -32.13 -1.31
CA GLU A 30 -15.21 -31.14 -0.58
C GLU A 30 -15.86 -29.74 -0.56
N PHE A 31 -16.45 -29.29 -1.69
CA PHE A 31 -17.01 -27.95 -1.87
C PHE A 31 -18.54 -27.92 -1.91
N GLY A 32 -19.21 -29.07 -1.89
CA GLY A 32 -20.68 -29.13 -1.93
C GLY A 32 -21.25 -28.40 -3.15
N VAL A 33 -22.20 -27.50 -2.91
CA VAL A 33 -22.86 -26.75 -3.99
C VAL A 33 -21.91 -25.72 -4.63
N ASP A 34 -20.88 -25.27 -3.93
CA ASP A 34 -19.93 -24.31 -4.46
C ASP A 34 -19.06 -24.89 -5.58
N ALA A 35 -18.89 -26.22 -5.62
CA ALA A 35 -18.25 -26.93 -6.73
C ALA A 35 -18.91 -26.61 -8.09
N GLU A 36 -20.22 -26.33 -8.10
CA GLU A 36 -20.96 -26.02 -9.32
C GLU A 36 -20.45 -24.75 -10.03
N TYR A 37 -19.90 -23.78 -9.26
CA TYR A 37 -19.25 -22.59 -9.84
C TYR A 37 -18.01 -22.98 -10.64
N PHE A 38 -17.11 -23.75 -10.07
CA PHE A 38 -15.86 -24.14 -10.72
C PHE A 38 -16.09 -25.10 -11.90
N ILE A 39 -17.02 -26.04 -11.74
CA ILE A 39 -17.44 -26.94 -12.83
C ILE A 39 -18.07 -26.09 -13.96
N GLY A 40 -18.85 -25.06 -13.63
CA GLY A 40 -19.39 -24.10 -14.59
C GLY A 40 -18.29 -23.41 -15.39
N LEU A 41 -17.21 -22.97 -14.75
CA LEU A 41 -16.03 -22.37 -15.41
C LEU A 41 -15.36 -23.39 -16.35
N GLN A 42 -15.19 -24.65 -15.93
CA GLN A 42 -14.63 -25.70 -16.79
C GLN A 42 -15.52 -25.94 -18.02
N LYS A 43 -16.85 -26.01 -17.83
CA LYS A 43 -17.81 -26.16 -18.96
C LYS A 43 -17.76 -24.97 -19.92
N LEU A 44 -17.57 -23.78 -19.40
CA LEU A 44 -17.42 -22.58 -20.21
C LEU A 44 -16.13 -22.64 -21.07
N ALA A 45 -15.02 -23.07 -20.48
CA ALA A 45 -13.75 -23.28 -21.19
C ALA A 45 -13.85 -24.38 -22.26
N GLU A 46 -14.70 -25.40 -22.02
CA GLU A 46 -15.02 -26.45 -23.03
C GLU A 46 -15.97 -25.97 -24.13
N GLY A 47 -16.45 -24.73 -24.11
CA GLY A 47 -17.44 -24.20 -25.06
C GLY A 47 -18.88 -24.66 -24.80
N LYS A 48 -19.16 -25.37 -23.69
CA LYS A 48 -20.47 -25.90 -23.31
C LYS A 48 -21.29 -24.89 -22.52
N THR A 49 -21.65 -23.77 -23.17
CA THR A 49 -22.29 -22.61 -22.53
C THR A 49 -23.59 -22.94 -21.81
N ASN A 50 -24.47 -23.79 -22.38
CA ASN A 50 -25.74 -24.14 -21.75
C ASN A 50 -25.54 -24.98 -20.47
N GLU A 51 -24.56 -25.88 -20.45
CA GLU A 51 -24.20 -26.63 -19.25
C GLU A 51 -23.63 -25.69 -18.17
N ALA A 52 -22.75 -24.75 -18.55
CA ALA A 52 -22.19 -23.74 -17.67
C ALA A 52 -23.28 -22.89 -17.01
N ILE A 53 -24.28 -22.40 -17.81
CA ILE A 53 -25.42 -21.63 -17.30
C ILE A 53 -26.18 -22.42 -16.22
N ASN A 54 -26.47 -23.70 -16.45
CA ASN A 54 -27.16 -24.54 -15.46
C ASN A 54 -26.38 -24.69 -14.16
N LYS A 55 -25.04 -24.82 -14.25
CA LYS A 55 -24.15 -24.93 -13.10
C LYS A 55 -24.13 -23.61 -12.30
N PHE A 56 -23.95 -22.49 -12.98
CA PHE A 56 -23.97 -21.17 -12.33
C PHE A 56 -25.34 -20.84 -11.71
N LEU A 57 -26.45 -21.19 -12.36
CA LEU A 57 -27.80 -21.03 -11.79
C LEU A 57 -27.99 -21.85 -10.51
N LYS A 58 -27.39 -23.02 -10.42
CA LYS A 58 -27.47 -23.85 -9.20
C LYS A 58 -26.64 -23.24 -8.06
N CYS A 59 -25.40 -22.80 -8.36
CA CYS A 59 -24.54 -22.14 -7.38
C CYS A 59 -25.10 -20.79 -6.93
N SER A 60 -25.59 -19.93 -7.84
CA SER A 60 -26.17 -18.62 -7.48
C SER A 60 -27.35 -18.74 -6.50
N LYS A 61 -28.09 -19.85 -6.55
CA LYS A 61 -29.23 -20.10 -5.65
C LYS A 61 -28.86 -20.60 -4.26
N LYS A 62 -27.80 -21.41 -4.13
CA LYS A 62 -27.52 -22.18 -2.92
C LYS A 62 -26.06 -22.11 -2.46
N GLY A 63 -25.13 -21.61 -3.27
CA GLY A 63 -23.70 -21.50 -2.97
C GLY A 63 -23.39 -20.49 -1.86
N SER A 64 -22.17 -20.53 -1.35
CA SER A 64 -21.64 -19.54 -0.42
C SER A 64 -21.62 -18.13 -1.04
N TYR A 65 -21.39 -17.12 -0.22
CA TYR A 65 -21.48 -15.71 -0.65
C TYR A 65 -20.67 -15.41 -1.91
N TYR A 66 -19.37 -15.70 -1.89
CA TYR A 66 -18.50 -15.37 -3.03
C TYR A 66 -18.79 -16.24 -4.26
N CYS A 67 -18.98 -17.55 -4.10
CA CYS A 67 -19.28 -18.44 -5.22
C CYS A 67 -20.63 -18.12 -5.86
N ALA A 68 -21.65 -17.79 -5.06
CA ALA A 68 -22.97 -17.38 -5.59
C ALA A 68 -22.89 -16.06 -6.35
N ARG A 69 -22.13 -15.08 -5.84
CA ARG A 69 -21.92 -13.80 -6.48
C ARG A 69 -21.16 -13.95 -7.80
N ARG A 70 -20.03 -14.66 -7.80
CA ARG A 70 -19.26 -14.93 -9.02
C ARG A 70 -20.06 -15.70 -10.08
N SER A 71 -20.85 -16.69 -9.64
CA SER A 71 -21.79 -17.38 -10.55
C SER A 71 -22.80 -16.41 -11.16
N THR A 72 -23.33 -15.47 -10.39
CA THR A 72 -24.25 -14.44 -10.89
C THR A 72 -23.56 -13.49 -11.88
N GLU A 73 -22.32 -13.08 -11.58
CA GLU A 73 -21.50 -12.28 -12.48
C GLU A 73 -21.28 -12.99 -13.84
N GLU A 74 -20.94 -14.28 -13.83
CA GLU A 74 -20.81 -15.04 -15.07
C GLU A 74 -22.13 -15.16 -15.82
N LEU A 75 -23.24 -15.37 -15.12
CA LEU A 75 -24.58 -15.38 -15.75
C LEU A 75 -24.91 -14.04 -16.41
N THR A 76 -24.48 -12.91 -15.87
CA THR A 76 -24.71 -11.60 -16.51
C THR A 76 -24.02 -11.45 -17.87
N LYS A 77 -23.00 -12.24 -18.15
CA LYS A 77 -22.27 -12.24 -19.41
C LYS A 77 -22.90 -13.15 -20.46
N ILE A 78 -23.37 -14.32 -20.07
CA ILE A 78 -23.68 -15.43 -20.99
C ILE A 78 -25.16 -15.89 -21.02
N ALA A 79 -25.95 -15.60 -19.98
CA ALA A 79 -27.32 -16.08 -19.89
C ALA A 79 -28.32 -15.18 -20.63
N ASP A 80 -29.54 -15.67 -20.86
CA ASP A 80 -30.66 -14.86 -21.35
C ASP A 80 -31.17 -13.86 -20.29
N ALA A 81 -31.90 -12.82 -20.73
CA ALA A 81 -32.35 -11.73 -19.85
C ALA A 81 -33.17 -12.22 -18.64
N LYS A 82 -34.02 -13.24 -18.82
CA LYS A 82 -34.86 -13.79 -17.75
C LYS A 82 -34.02 -14.51 -16.71
N SER A 83 -33.05 -15.31 -17.13
CA SER A 83 -32.13 -16.04 -16.26
C SER A 83 -31.22 -15.08 -15.50
N LYS A 84 -30.71 -14.02 -16.14
CA LYS A 84 -29.94 -12.93 -15.53
C LYS A 84 -30.72 -12.27 -14.40
N SER A 85 -31.90 -11.73 -14.70
CA SER A 85 -32.73 -11.02 -13.72
C SER A 85 -33.07 -11.90 -12.53
N LYS A 86 -33.43 -13.19 -12.77
CA LYS A 86 -33.75 -14.15 -11.70
C LYS A 86 -32.56 -14.44 -10.79
N ALA A 87 -31.33 -14.54 -11.37
CA ALA A 87 -30.13 -14.76 -10.56
C ALA A 87 -29.82 -13.54 -9.70
N ILE A 88 -29.94 -12.33 -10.24
CA ILE A 88 -29.74 -11.07 -9.54
C ILE A 88 -30.75 -10.88 -8.41
N GLU A 89 -32.02 -11.09 -8.66
CA GLU A 89 -33.06 -11.00 -7.62
C GLU A 89 -32.80 -12.00 -6.47
N LYS A 90 -32.34 -13.20 -6.80
CA LYS A 90 -31.97 -14.19 -5.79
C LYS A 90 -30.76 -13.78 -4.99
N LEU A 91 -29.73 -13.19 -5.64
CA LEU A 91 -28.54 -12.67 -4.99
C LEU A 91 -28.90 -11.54 -4.02
N LEU A 92 -29.69 -10.56 -4.46
CA LEU A 92 -30.16 -9.45 -3.62
C LEU A 92 -30.98 -9.93 -2.40
N HIS A 93 -31.81 -10.96 -2.57
CA HIS A 93 -32.57 -11.52 -1.47
C HIS A 93 -31.67 -12.19 -0.42
N ARG A 94 -30.63 -12.89 -0.86
CA ARG A 94 -29.72 -13.63 0.03
C ARG A 94 -28.65 -12.76 0.67
N PHE A 95 -28.13 -11.80 -0.09
CA PHE A 95 -26.97 -10.98 0.25
C PHE A 95 -27.23 -9.51 -0.12
N PRO A 96 -28.03 -8.79 0.68
CA PRO A 96 -28.37 -7.38 0.43
C PRO A 96 -27.24 -6.46 0.89
N ASP A 97 -26.13 -6.42 0.15
CA ASP A 97 -24.95 -5.63 0.45
C ASP A 97 -24.51 -4.77 -0.75
N SER A 98 -23.56 -3.86 -0.51
CA SER A 98 -23.00 -2.93 -1.51
C SER A 98 -22.56 -3.62 -2.80
N ALA A 99 -21.92 -4.78 -2.71
CA ALA A 99 -21.43 -5.49 -3.89
C ALA A 99 -22.56 -6.08 -4.72
N SER A 100 -23.58 -6.62 -4.06
CA SER A 100 -24.80 -7.14 -4.70
C SER A 100 -25.64 -6.01 -5.29
N TYR A 101 -25.78 -4.88 -4.57
CA TYR A 101 -26.46 -3.69 -5.10
C TYR A 101 -25.77 -3.13 -6.33
N LEU A 102 -24.43 -3.07 -6.33
CA LEU A 102 -23.67 -2.58 -7.47
C LEU A 102 -23.84 -3.48 -8.69
N LEU A 103 -23.75 -4.81 -8.51
CA LEU A 103 -23.97 -5.77 -9.61
C LEU A 103 -25.39 -5.66 -10.18
N ALA A 104 -26.38 -5.59 -9.30
CA ALA A 104 -27.78 -5.43 -9.71
C ALA A 104 -28.01 -4.09 -10.41
N SER A 105 -27.44 -3.01 -9.90
CA SER A 105 -27.57 -1.67 -10.49
C SER A 105 -26.95 -1.63 -11.88
N LYS A 106 -25.78 -2.23 -12.09
CA LYS A 106 -25.17 -2.37 -13.45
C LYS A 106 -26.10 -3.10 -14.42
N HIS A 107 -26.72 -4.17 -13.99
CA HIS A 107 -27.66 -4.93 -14.82
C HIS A 107 -28.92 -4.12 -15.14
N TYR A 108 -29.57 -3.52 -14.14
CA TYR A 108 -30.78 -2.73 -14.35
C TYR A 108 -30.52 -1.44 -15.12
N PHE A 109 -29.31 -0.87 -15.02
CA PHE A 109 -28.91 0.29 -15.80
C PHE A 109 -28.84 -0.01 -17.30
N LEU A 110 -28.32 -1.20 -17.66
CA LEU A 110 -28.33 -1.68 -19.06
C LEU A 110 -29.74 -1.94 -19.59
N LEU A 111 -30.70 -2.22 -18.71
CA LEU A 111 -32.13 -2.41 -19.08
C LEU A 111 -32.95 -1.12 -18.96
N GLU A 112 -32.30 -0.01 -18.61
CA GLU A 112 -32.96 1.30 -18.33
C GLU A 112 -34.04 1.23 -17.24
N ASP A 113 -33.99 0.21 -16.38
CA ASP A 113 -34.93 0.02 -15.25
C ASP A 113 -34.44 0.84 -14.03
N TYR A 114 -34.48 2.17 -14.18
CA TYR A 114 -34.02 3.12 -13.17
C TYR A 114 -34.81 3.05 -11.87
N GLU A 115 -36.10 2.67 -11.92
CA GLU A 115 -36.92 2.54 -10.72
C GLU A 115 -36.46 1.43 -9.79
N LYS A 116 -36.02 0.31 -10.35
CA LYS A 116 -35.42 -0.77 -9.56
C LYS A 116 -34.12 -0.32 -8.89
N ILE A 117 -33.27 0.44 -9.61
CA ILE A 117 -32.03 0.98 -9.02
C ILE A 117 -32.37 1.87 -7.82
N ILE A 118 -33.28 2.83 -7.99
CA ILE A 118 -33.70 3.75 -6.92
C ILE A 118 -34.20 2.96 -5.70
N ARG A 119 -35.03 1.93 -5.93
CA ARG A 119 -35.60 1.12 -4.85
C ARG A 119 -34.54 0.31 -4.09
N ILE A 120 -33.63 -0.39 -4.78
CA ILE A 120 -32.61 -1.24 -4.11
C ILE A 120 -31.53 -0.41 -3.40
N THR A 121 -31.32 0.84 -3.83
CA THR A 121 -30.33 1.76 -3.24
C THR A 121 -30.93 2.77 -2.27
N GLN A 122 -32.20 2.64 -1.90
CA GLN A 122 -32.91 3.63 -1.07
C GLN A 122 -32.29 3.86 0.31
N LYS A 123 -31.65 2.83 0.88
CA LYS A 123 -31.10 2.84 2.25
C LYS A 123 -29.57 2.89 2.29
N ILE A 124 -28.91 3.21 1.19
CA ILE A 124 -27.45 3.31 1.20
C ILE A 124 -26.98 4.53 1.98
N ASP A 125 -25.88 4.38 2.69
CA ASP A 125 -25.23 5.50 3.39
C ASP A 125 -24.12 6.07 2.49
N PHE A 126 -24.27 7.31 2.07
CA PHE A 126 -23.33 8.00 1.17
C PHE A 126 -21.94 8.14 1.75
N ALA A 127 -21.80 8.18 3.08
CA ALA A 127 -20.49 8.30 3.73
C ALA A 127 -19.62 7.04 3.62
N THR A 128 -20.25 5.87 3.47
CA THR A 128 -19.57 4.57 3.51
C THR A 128 -19.70 3.74 2.22
N GLU A 129 -20.61 4.16 1.33
CA GLU A 129 -20.92 3.42 0.12
C GLU A 129 -19.94 3.73 -1.02
N LYS A 130 -19.87 2.83 -1.99
CA LYS A 130 -19.04 3.01 -3.20
C LYS A 130 -19.59 4.12 -4.08
N ASP A 131 -18.74 5.04 -4.47
CA ASP A 131 -19.09 6.17 -5.35
C ASP A 131 -19.75 5.74 -6.66
N GLU A 132 -19.34 4.59 -7.23
CA GLU A 132 -19.95 4.06 -8.46
C GLU A 132 -21.43 3.74 -8.25
N LEU A 133 -21.82 3.18 -7.10
CA LEU A 133 -23.21 2.85 -6.79
C LEU A 133 -24.03 4.13 -6.55
N ILE A 134 -23.48 5.10 -5.82
CA ILE A 134 -24.11 6.40 -5.59
C ILE A 134 -24.34 7.10 -6.92
N LYS A 135 -23.32 7.13 -7.79
CA LYS A 135 -23.44 7.72 -9.15
C LYS A 135 -24.59 7.11 -9.95
N MET A 136 -24.70 5.76 -9.95
CA MET A 136 -25.80 5.09 -10.67
C MET A 136 -27.17 5.44 -10.09
N ARG A 137 -27.29 5.55 -8.76
CA ARG A 137 -28.50 6.04 -8.08
C ARG A 137 -28.86 7.46 -8.53
N LEU A 138 -27.90 8.39 -8.47
CA LEU A 138 -28.14 9.79 -8.84
C LEU A 138 -28.55 9.96 -10.31
N ILE A 139 -27.89 9.23 -11.22
CA ILE A 139 -28.30 9.22 -12.64
C ILE A 139 -29.75 8.70 -12.78
N SER A 140 -30.09 7.65 -12.03
CA SER A 140 -31.44 7.07 -12.05
C SER A 140 -32.50 8.04 -11.52
N LEU A 141 -32.21 8.75 -10.43
CA LEU A 141 -33.08 9.80 -9.88
C LEU A 141 -33.30 10.92 -10.90
N ASN A 142 -32.26 11.39 -11.58
CA ASN A 142 -32.35 12.40 -12.63
C ASN A 142 -33.23 11.93 -13.79
N LYS A 143 -32.99 10.72 -14.32
CA LYS A 143 -33.76 10.13 -15.43
C LYS A 143 -35.24 9.98 -15.13
N LYS A 144 -35.60 9.84 -13.86
CA LYS A 144 -37.00 9.71 -13.40
C LYS A 144 -37.56 11.01 -12.80
N ASN A 145 -36.83 12.12 -12.85
CA ASN A 145 -37.23 13.44 -12.31
C ASN A 145 -37.67 13.39 -10.83
N PHE A 146 -36.93 12.65 -9.99
CA PHE A 146 -37.24 12.59 -8.56
C PHE A 146 -36.90 13.91 -7.87
N GLU A 147 -37.78 14.39 -6.98
CA GLU A 147 -37.60 15.63 -6.22
C GLU A 147 -36.33 15.63 -5.37
N SER A 148 -35.95 14.49 -4.79
CA SER A 148 -34.76 14.36 -3.95
C SER A 148 -33.42 14.45 -4.71
N TYR A 149 -33.42 14.53 -6.03
CA TYR A 149 -32.18 14.47 -6.83
C TYR A 149 -31.16 15.54 -6.42
N ASN A 150 -31.58 16.82 -6.37
CA ASN A 150 -30.66 17.91 -6.06
C ASN A 150 -30.10 17.82 -4.63
N ASP A 151 -30.92 17.42 -3.67
CA ASP A 151 -30.50 17.26 -2.26
C ASP A 151 -29.52 16.09 -2.12
N GLU A 152 -29.74 14.97 -2.80
CA GLU A 152 -28.86 13.82 -2.78
C GLU A 152 -27.53 14.11 -3.50
N VAL A 153 -27.54 14.86 -4.60
CA VAL A 153 -26.31 15.33 -5.27
C VAL A 153 -25.53 16.23 -4.31
N PHE A 154 -26.18 17.24 -3.73
CA PHE A 154 -25.52 18.14 -2.78
C PHE A 154 -24.94 17.38 -1.58
N LYS A 155 -25.69 16.44 -1.01
CA LYS A 155 -25.23 15.58 0.08
C LYS A 155 -23.96 14.82 -0.32
N TRP A 156 -23.95 14.15 -1.48
CA TRP A 156 -22.79 13.39 -1.93
C TRP A 156 -21.56 14.28 -2.10
N PHE A 157 -21.74 15.45 -2.71
CA PHE A 157 -20.64 16.41 -2.94
C PHE A 157 -20.18 17.14 -1.66
N THR A 158 -20.88 17.05 -0.53
CA THR A 158 -20.50 17.80 0.69
C THR A 158 -19.98 16.96 1.82
N ILE A 159 -20.38 15.69 1.91
CA ILE A 159 -19.95 14.79 3.00
C ILE A 159 -18.76 13.90 2.65
N CYS A 160 -18.55 13.60 1.36
CA CYS A 160 -17.48 12.73 0.90
C CYS A 160 -16.28 13.54 0.37
N PRO A 161 -15.05 13.00 0.45
CA PRO A 161 -13.94 13.51 -0.35
C PRO A 161 -14.28 13.41 -1.86
N ILE A 162 -13.93 14.43 -2.64
CA ILE A 162 -14.17 14.39 -4.08
C ILE A 162 -13.27 13.32 -4.72
N SER A 163 -13.89 12.36 -5.42
CA SER A 163 -13.25 11.27 -6.15
C SER A 163 -13.31 11.48 -7.67
N LYS A 164 -12.70 10.53 -8.41
CA LYS A 164 -12.80 10.47 -9.87
C LYS A 164 -14.26 10.33 -10.33
N GLU A 165 -15.06 9.55 -9.60
CA GLU A 165 -16.48 9.31 -9.89
C GLU A 165 -17.32 10.58 -9.71
N HIS A 166 -17.07 11.38 -8.66
CA HIS A 166 -17.67 12.69 -8.47
C HIS A 166 -17.36 13.62 -9.66
N TYR A 167 -16.09 13.68 -10.07
CA TYR A 167 -15.68 14.56 -11.17
C TYR A 167 -16.27 14.11 -12.51
N GLN A 168 -16.34 12.79 -12.79
CA GLN A 168 -17.00 12.28 -13.98
C GLN A 168 -18.49 12.62 -14.00
N PHE A 169 -19.19 12.42 -12.85
CA PHE A 169 -20.61 12.76 -12.74
C PHE A 169 -20.83 14.27 -12.93
N TYR A 170 -20.01 15.12 -12.31
CA TYR A 170 -20.06 16.57 -12.45
C TYR A 170 -19.97 16.98 -13.91
N ARG A 171 -18.96 16.50 -14.63
CA ARG A 171 -18.72 16.83 -16.04
C ARG A 171 -19.81 16.31 -16.99
N ASP A 172 -20.26 15.08 -16.79
CA ASP A 172 -21.09 14.38 -17.78
C ASP A 172 -22.59 14.61 -17.54
N PHE A 173 -23.01 14.92 -16.31
CA PHE A 173 -24.41 14.97 -15.94
C PHE A 173 -24.84 16.25 -15.23
N TYR A 174 -23.97 16.86 -14.42
CA TYR A 174 -24.32 17.98 -13.56
C TYR A 174 -23.98 19.34 -14.19
N ASN A 175 -22.77 19.55 -14.63
CA ASN A 175 -22.28 20.77 -15.27
C ASN A 175 -21.45 20.45 -16.54
N PRO A 176 -22.11 20.10 -17.66
CA PRO A 176 -21.39 19.75 -18.89
C PRO A 176 -20.55 20.89 -19.49
N SER A 177 -20.90 22.16 -19.22
CA SER A 177 -20.11 23.32 -19.66
C SER A 177 -18.78 23.47 -18.91
N ASN A 178 -18.65 22.80 -17.75
CA ASN A 178 -17.48 22.86 -16.87
C ASN A 178 -17.04 24.32 -16.55
N SER A 179 -17.99 25.25 -16.52
CA SER A 179 -17.79 26.65 -16.21
C SER A 179 -18.20 26.94 -14.77
N TYR A 180 -17.29 27.53 -13.96
CA TYR A 180 -17.58 27.94 -12.59
C TYR A 180 -18.37 29.27 -12.49
N THR A 181 -18.52 29.98 -13.61
CA THR A 181 -18.97 31.40 -13.66
C THR A 181 -20.44 31.57 -14.03
N SER A 182 -21.33 30.66 -13.70
CA SER A 182 -22.75 30.88 -13.89
C SER A 182 -23.27 31.91 -12.88
N VAL A 183 -23.65 33.09 -13.38
CA VAL A 183 -24.19 34.21 -12.57
C VAL A 183 -25.50 33.85 -11.87
N GLN A 184 -26.15 32.74 -12.27
CA GLN A 184 -27.43 32.26 -11.70
C GLN A 184 -27.28 30.93 -10.94
N ALA A 185 -26.06 30.52 -10.58
CA ALA A 185 -25.86 29.28 -9.86
C ALA A 185 -26.47 29.36 -8.46
N SER A 186 -27.23 28.34 -8.07
CA SER A 186 -27.74 28.20 -6.69
C SER A 186 -26.56 28.15 -5.69
N PRO A 187 -26.81 28.45 -4.42
CA PRO A 187 -25.78 28.30 -3.39
C PRO A 187 -25.16 26.89 -3.33
N HIS A 188 -25.95 25.85 -3.59
CA HIS A 188 -25.48 24.47 -3.69
C HIS A 188 -24.51 24.29 -4.86
N ASP A 189 -24.82 24.85 -6.04
CA ASP A 189 -23.95 24.81 -7.20
C ASP A 189 -22.61 25.49 -6.94
N LYS A 190 -22.61 26.63 -6.22
CA LYS A 190 -21.38 27.34 -5.86
C LYS A 190 -20.47 26.48 -4.98
N ILE A 191 -21.02 25.78 -4.00
CA ILE A 191 -20.27 24.86 -3.13
C ILE A 191 -19.70 23.69 -3.94
N ILE A 192 -20.50 23.08 -4.81
CA ILE A 192 -20.06 21.96 -5.66
C ILE A 192 -18.95 22.44 -6.59
N ASN A 193 -19.12 23.57 -7.27
CA ASN A 193 -18.13 24.15 -8.18
C ASN A 193 -16.80 24.43 -7.46
N PHE A 194 -16.87 25.02 -6.26
CA PHE A 194 -15.71 25.26 -5.40
C PHE A 194 -14.96 23.95 -5.11
N ARG A 195 -15.65 22.91 -4.67
CA ARG A 195 -15.03 21.62 -4.32
C ARG A 195 -14.41 20.94 -5.54
N ILE A 196 -15.03 21.06 -6.71
CA ILE A 196 -14.47 20.58 -7.97
C ILE A 196 -13.21 21.37 -8.37
N ALA A 197 -13.19 22.68 -8.18
CA ALA A 197 -12.00 23.49 -8.42
C ALA A 197 -10.80 23.04 -7.54
N VAL A 198 -11.06 22.80 -6.24
CA VAL A 198 -10.04 22.26 -5.31
C VAL A 198 -9.55 20.88 -5.77
N TYR A 199 -10.47 19.99 -6.16
CA TYR A 199 -10.10 18.66 -6.68
C TYR A 199 -9.21 18.73 -7.92
N LYS A 200 -9.50 19.65 -8.84
CA LYS A 200 -8.69 19.92 -10.03
C LYS A 200 -7.37 20.62 -9.74
N ARG A 201 -7.13 21.03 -8.49
CA ARG A 201 -6.00 21.87 -8.05
C ARG A 201 -5.99 23.26 -8.68
N ASP A 202 -7.16 23.74 -9.11
CA ASP A 202 -7.38 25.12 -9.56
C ASP A 202 -7.64 26.01 -8.35
N TYR A 203 -6.58 26.19 -7.55
CA TYR A 203 -6.69 26.87 -6.26
C TYR A 203 -6.97 28.35 -6.38
N LEU A 204 -6.59 29.00 -7.49
CA LEU A 204 -6.89 30.40 -7.72
C LEU A 204 -8.40 30.57 -7.95
N ALA A 205 -8.99 29.80 -8.85
CA ALA A 205 -10.45 29.82 -9.04
C ALA A 205 -11.22 29.44 -7.77
N ALA A 206 -10.72 28.45 -7.01
CA ALA A 206 -11.31 28.09 -5.74
C ALA A 206 -11.26 29.25 -4.72
N LEU A 207 -10.13 29.95 -4.64
CA LEU A 207 -9.97 31.09 -3.72
C LEU A 207 -10.95 32.23 -4.03
N GLU A 208 -11.15 32.56 -5.30
CA GLU A 208 -12.12 33.58 -5.75
C GLU A 208 -13.56 33.25 -5.29
N MET A 209 -13.91 31.98 -5.21
CA MET A 209 -15.24 31.54 -4.77
C MET A 209 -15.46 31.62 -3.25
N THR A 210 -14.40 31.71 -2.44
CA THR A 210 -14.51 31.55 -0.97
C THR A 210 -15.34 32.64 -0.30
N ASN A 211 -15.30 33.88 -0.80
CA ASN A 211 -16.12 34.97 -0.24
C ASN A 211 -17.61 34.66 -0.35
N GLN A 212 -18.06 34.13 -1.49
CA GLN A 212 -19.46 33.71 -1.69
C GLN A 212 -19.87 32.56 -0.78
N LEU A 213 -18.93 31.68 -0.45
CA LEU A 213 -19.16 30.60 0.54
C LEU A 213 -19.33 31.17 1.95
N PHE A 214 -18.48 32.10 2.35
CA PHE A 214 -18.58 32.73 3.67
C PHE A 214 -19.88 33.56 3.83
N GLU A 215 -20.32 34.26 2.78
CA GLU A 215 -21.63 34.92 2.71
C GLU A 215 -22.76 33.91 2.90
N TYR A 216 -22.77 32.83 2.11
CA TYR A 216 -23.75 31.75 2.21
C TYR A 216 -23.88 31.18 3.64
N PHE A 217 -22.76 30.79 4.27
CA PHE A 217 -22.77 30.23 5.62
C PHE A 217 -23.20 31.26 6.67
N SER A 218 -23.02 32.55 6.40
CA SER A 218 -23.49 33.62 7.30
C SER A 218 -24.99 33.87 7.17
N GLU A 219 -25.51 33.93 5.95
CA GLU A 219 -26.92 34.20 5.66
C GLU A 219 -27.80 33.00 6.03
N SER A 220 -27.38 31.79 5.66
CA SER A 220 -28.13 30.57 5.97
C SER A 220 -28.03 30.11 7.42
N GLN A 221 -27.16 30.72 8.22
CA GLN A 221 -26.84 30.29 9.61
C GLN A 221 -26.41 28.80 9.68
N THR A 222 -25.88 28.26 8.57
CA THR A 222 -25.36 26.90 8.51
C THR A 222 -23.85 26.88 8.72
N THR A 223 -23.31 25.69 8.95
CA THR A 223 -21.86 25.48 9.15
C THR A 223 -21.27 24.68 8.00
N PRO A 224 -20.04 24.98 7.57
CA PRO A 224 -19.36 24.14 6.60
C PRO A 224 -19.13 22.73 7.17
N SER A 225 -19.30 21.70 6.34
CA SER A 225 -18.88 20.35 6.73
C SER A 225 -17.36 20.28 6.88
N ALA A 226 -16.88 19.23 7.56
CA ALA A 226 -15.44 18.93 7.69
C ALA A 226 -14.71 18.96 6.34
N GLN A 227 -15.32 18.39 5.31
CA GLN A 227 -14.74 18.34 3.96
C GLN A 227 -14.65 19.72 3.31
N ILE A 228 -15.70 20.52 3.44
CA ILE A 228 -15.72 21.90 2.92
C ILE A 228 -14.68 22.75 3.64
N ALA A 229 -14.60 22.68 4.98
CA ALA A 229 -13.62 23.42 5.77
C ALA A 229 -12.18 23.02 5.40
N SER A 230 -11.91 21.72 5.19
CA SER A 230 -10.63 21.24 4.68
C SER A 230 -10.30 21.79 3.29
N ASP A 231 -11.27 21.81 2.38
CA ASP A 231 -11.08 22.31 1.03
C ASP A 231 -10.86 23.83 0.99
N ILE A 232 -11.54 24.60 1.86
CA ILE A 232 -11.26 26.04 2.07
C ILE A 232 -9.80 26.22 2.51
N GLY A 233 -9.35 25.43 3.49
CA GLY A 233 -7.97 25.46 3.94
C GLY A 233 -6.94 25.19 2.83
N LYS A 234 -7.22 24.23 1.95
CA LYS A 234 -6.36 23.92 0.80
C LYS A 234 -6.35 25.06 -0.24
N ALA A 235 -7.51 25.65 -0.53
CA ALA A 235 -7.61 26.76 -1.46
C ALA A 235 -6.72 27.92 -1.02
N PHE A 236 -6.76 28.30 0.25
CA PHE A 236 -5.89 29.36 0.79
C PHE A 236 -4.42 28.93 0.89
N LEU A 237 -4.14 27.66 1.24
CA LEU A 237 -2.76 27.16 1.41
C LEU A 237 -1.96 27.17 0.10
N TYR A 238 -2.64 26.90 -1.02
CA TYR A 238 -2.01 26.76 -2.33
C TYR A 238 -2.37 27.88 -3.33
N GLY A 239 -3.42 28.66 -3.06
CA GLY A 239 -3.86 29.74 -3.92
C GLY A 239 -3.51 31.14 -3.42
N SER A 240 -3.07 31.31 -2.17
CA SER A 240 -2.73 32.59 -1.57
C SER A 240 -1.29 32.63 -1.10
N GLU A 241 -0.64 33.79 -1.19
CA GLU A 241 0.72 34.02 -0.68
C GLU A 241 0.76 34.79 0.65
N ASP A 242 -0.36 35.44 1.06
CA ASP A 242 -0.44 36.19 2.32
C ASP A 242 -0.77 35.29 3.50
N PHE A 243 0.19 34.46 3.89
CA PHE A 243 0.03 33.53 4.99
C PHE A 243 -0.25 34.22 6.35
N SER A 244 0.24 35.43 6.56
CA SER A 244 0.02 36.16 7.81
C SER A 244 -1.44 36.58 7.99
N GLN A 245 -2.07 37.14 6.97
CA GLN A 245 -3.49 37.49 6.99
C GLN A 245 -4.37 36.23 7.02
N ASN A 246 -4.01 35.19 6.26
CA ASN A 246 -4.71 33.93 6.25
C ASN A 246 -4.72 33.28 7.64
N ALA A 247 -3.61 33.34 8.38
CA ALA A 247 -3.56 32.80 9.76
C ALA A 247 -4.54 33.50 10.70
N VAL A 248 -4.65 34.83 10.61
CA VAL A 248 -5.60 35.63 11.40
C VAL A 248 -7.04 35.31 11.00
N LEU A 249 -7.32 35.28 9.68
CA LEU A 249 -8.66 34.94 9.16
C LEU A 249 -9.10 33.57 9.66
N PHE A 250 -8.26 32.55 9.52
CA PHE A 250 -8.60 31.16 9.91
C PHE A 250 -8.73 31.01 11.42
N SER A 251 -7.96 31.74 12.23
CA SER A 251 -8.17 31.80 13.67
C SER A 251 -9.54 32.39 14.04
N SER A 252 -9.99 33.42 13.31
CA SER A 252 -11.31 34.01 13.47
C SER A 252 -12.43 33.05 13.03
N LEU A 253 -12.24 32.38 11.89
CA LEU A 253 -13.21 31.35 11.41
C LEU A 253 -13.34 30.20 12.40
N ALA A 254 -12.24 29.73 12.99
CA ALA A 254 -12.27 28.69 14.00
C ALA A 254 -13.10 29.09 15.23
N GLN A 255 -12.98 30.35 15.66
CA GLN A 255 -13.82 30.88 16.76
C GLN A 255 -15.28 31.01 16.34
N LYS A 256 -15.56 31.48 15.11
CA LYS A 256 -16.91 31.60 14.57
C LYS A 256 -17.64 30.25 14.49
N PHE A 257 -16.94 29.21 14.06
CA PHE A 257 -17.49 27.85 13.90
C PHE A 257 -17.13 26.92 15.06
N LYS A 258 -16.98 27.47 16.26
CA LYS A 258 -16.68 26.71 17.48
C LYS A 258 -17.75 25.62 17.74
N ASN A 259 -17.29 24.47 18.23
CA ASN A 259 -18.09 23.28 18.51
C ASN A 259 -18.73 22.63 17.27
N THR A 260 -18.16 22.84 16.07
CA THR A 260 -18.56 22.18 14.84
C THR A 260 -17.39 21.37 14.29
N ASP A 261 -17.65 20.44 13.35
CA ASP A 261 -16.61 19.66 12.70
C ASP A 261 -15.62 20.51 11.87
N ALA A 262 -16.01 21.73 11.52
CA ALA A 262 -15.16 22.67 10.80
C ALA A 262 -14.10 23.33 11.70
N GLU A 263 -14.34 23.45 13.01
CA GLU A 263 -13.43 24.12 13.95
C GLU A 263 -12.02 23.56 13.88
N PHE A 264 -11.89 22.23 13.88
CA PHE A 264 -10.59 21.56 13.76
C PHE A 264 -9.79 22.06 12.56
N TYR A 265 -10.42 22.07 11.38
CA TYR A 265 -9.74 22.44 10.14
C TYR A 265 -9.31 23.90 10.10
N PHE A 266 -10.13 24.79 10.64
CA PHE A 266 -9.76 26.20 10.69
C PHE A 266 -8.60 26.44 11.66
N TRP A 267 -8.58 25.85 12.85
CA TRP A 267 -7.43 25.92 13.75
C TRP A 267 -6.19 25.27 13.14
N PHE A 268 -6.34 24.10 12.53
CA PHE A 268 -5.26 23.37 11.88
C PHE A 268 -4.59 24.21 10.77
N TYR A 269 -5.39 24.78 9.87
CA TYR A 269 -4.86 25.61 8.80
C TYR A 269 -4.32 26.95 9.31
N ALA A 270 -4.90 27.54 10.37
CA ALA A 270 -4.29 28.71 11.02
C ALA A 270 -2.86 28.41 11.48
N GLY A 271 -2.65 27.26 12.14
CA GLY A 271 -1.31 26.80 12.52
C GLY A 271 -0.37 26.66 11.33
N ARG A 272 -0.84 26.05 10.23
CA ARG A 272 -0.08 25.90 8.99
C ARG A 272 0.29 27.25 8.34
N PHE A 273 -0.59 28.23 8.39
CA PHE A 273 -0.33 29.56 7.86
C PHE A 273 0.66 30.33 8.74
N TYR A 274 0.55 30.30 10.08
CA TYR A 274 1.55 30.88 10.95
C TYR A 274 2.93 30.26 10.75
N GLU A 275 3.01 28.94 10.56
CA GLU A 275 4.25 28.24 10.22
C GLU A 275 4.83 28.77 8.92
N LYS A 276 4.05 28.84 7.83
CA LYS A 276 4.51 29.33 6.52
C LYS A 276 4.89 30.81 6.51
N ALA A 277 4.22 31.61 7.32
CA ALA A 277 4.54 33.02 7.50
C ALA A 277 5.84 33.27 8.28
N GLY A 278 6.47 32.21 8.81
CA GLY A 278 7.64 32.33 9.68
C GLY A 278 7.34 32.94 11.06
N LEU A 279 6.07 33.08 11.42
CA LEU A 279 5.61 33.60 12.70
C LEU A 279 5.49 32.46 13.72
N TYR A 280 6.61 31.81 13.95
CA TYR A 280 6.74 30.60 14.72
C TYR A 280 6.41 30.76 16.22
N GLN A 281 6.65 29.73 16.95
CA GLN A 281 6.64 29.62 18.38
C GLN A 281 5.22 29.57 18.95
N LYS A 282 4.78 30.59 19.71
CA LYS A 282 3.58 30.49 20.53
C LYS A 282 2.31 30.37 19.69
N ARG A 283 2.12 31.21 18.67
CA ARG A 283 0.88 31.23 17.88
C ARG A 283 0.66 29.95 17.06
N THR A 284 1.71 29.46 16.43
CA THR A 284 1.67 28.18 15.67
C THR A 284 1.34 27.03 16.61
N HIS A 285 2.02 26.97 17.76
CA HIS A 285 1.78 25.95 18.76
C HIS A 285 0.34 26.01 19.30
N ASP A 286 -0.14 27.19 19.70
CA ASP A 286 -1.48 27.39 20.25
C ASP A 286 -2.58 27.00 19.24
N CYS A 287 -2.40 27.28 17.95
CA CYS A 287 -3.36 26.89 16.91
C CYS A 287 -3.45 25.37 16.77
N PHE A 288 -2.31 24.65 16.71
CA PHE A 288 -2.36 23.19 16.67
C PHE A 288 -2.92 22.60 17.97
N GLU A 289 -2.63 23.20 19.12
CA GLU A 289 -3.19 22.80 20.39
C GLU A 289 -4.72 22.96 20.43
N ASN A 290 -5.23 24.10 19.92
CA ASN A 290 -6.66 24.33 19.78
C ASN A 290 -7.30 23.32 18.81
N ALA A 291 -6.62 22.98 17.70
CA ALA A 291 -7.09 21.95 16.76
C ALA A 291 -7.20 20.58 17.47
N ILE A 292 -6.17 20.16 18.22
CA ILE A 292 -6.20 18.89 18.98
C ILE A 292 -7.38 18.86 19.96
N ASN A 293 -7.64 19.98 20.64
CA ASN A 293 -8.69 20.08 21.65
C ASN A 293 -10.10 20.20 21.06
N SER A 294 -10.25 20.63 19.80
CA SER A 294 -11.56 20.84 19.14
C SER A 294 -12.14 19.54 18.55
N THR A 295 -11.39 18.45 18.47
CA THR A 295 -11.88 17.20 17.88
C THR A 295 -11.81 16.01 18.83
N LYS A 296 -12.69 15.02 18.62
CA LYS A 296 -12.63 13.69 19.25
C LYS A 296 -12.00 12.63 18.36
N ASP A 297 -11.79 12.93 17.08
CA ASP A 297 -11.16 12.01 16.13
C ASP A 297 -9.67 11.90 16.45
N LEU A 298 -9.25 10.68 16.83
CA LEU A 298 -7.89 10.38 17.24
C LEU A 298 -6.88 10.56 16.10
N LYS A 299 -7.28 10.30 14.85
CA LYS A 299 -6.42 10.50 13.68
C LYS A 299 -6.16 11.97 13.40
N LEU A 300 -7.20 12.80 13.56
CA LEU A 300 -7.04 14.24 13.41
C LEU A 300 -6.18 14.83 14.53
N LYS A 301 -6.29 14.31 15.77
CA LYS A 301 -5.38 14.69 16.86
C LYS A 301 -3.93 14.37 16.54
N ASP A 302 -3.64 13.14 16.10
CA ASP A 302 -2.29 12.74 15.74
C ASP A 302 -1.75 13.57 14.57
N ASN A 303 -2.60 13.88 13.58
CA ASN A 303 -2.22 14.75 12.47
C ASN A 303 -1.81 16.16 12.95
N ALA A 304 -2.61 16.80 13.79
CA ALA A 304 -2.29 18.14 14.31
C ALA A 304 -1.03 18.11 15.22
N LEU A 305 -0.87 17.06 16.04
CA LEU A 305 0.30 16.86 16.88
C LEU A 305 1.58 16.68 16.06
N TRP A 306 1.50 15.91 14.98
CA TRP A 306 2.61 15.73 14.04
C TRP A 306 3.09 17.07 13.47
N TYR A 307 2.16 17.91 13.00
CA TYR A 307 2.51 19.24 12.48
C TYR A 307 3.04 20.18 13.57
N GLN A 308 2.57 20.04 14.81
CA GLN A 308 3.09 20.79 15.95
C GLN A 308 4.56 20.41 16.24
N MET A 309 4.87 19.10 16.22
CA MET A 309 6.22 18.59 16.39
C MET A 309 7.15 19.00 15.24
N ASP A 310 6.67 18.92 14.00
CA ASP A 310 7.44 19.30 12.81
C ASP A 310 7.77 20.81 12.79
N ALA A 311 6.80 21.66 13.18
CA ALA A 311 7.04 23.09 13.34
C ALA A 311 8.09 23.36 14.44
N GLN A 312 8.04 22.63 15.58
CA GLN A 312 9.05 22.77 16.64
C GLN A 312 10.44 22.35 16.16
N LEU A 313 10.55 21.25 15.37
CA LEU A 313 11.81 20.76 14.84
C LEU A 313 12.47 21.79 13.89
N LYS A 314 11.68 22.50 13.08
CA LYS A 314 12.16 23.56 12.21
C LYS A 314 12.71 24.77 12.97
N ILE A 315 12.20 25.00 14.17
CA ILE A 315 12.64 26.12 15.03
C ILE A 315 13.89 25.75 15.83
N SER A 316 13.88 24.61 16.50
CA SER A 316 14.95 24.21 17.41
C SER A 316 14.96 22.70 17.61
N VAL A 317 16.04 22.06 17.16
CA VAL A 317 16.30 20.64 17.40
C VAL A 317 16.38 20.37 18.91
N ASP A 318 17.07 21.23 19.67
CA ASP A 318 17.26 21.05 21.13
C ASP A 318 15.93 21.03 21.87
N LYS A 319 15.07 22.05 21.62
CA LYS A 319 13.71 22.09 22.21
C LYS A 319 12.85 20.92 21.79
N THR A 320 13.01 20.42 20.56
CA THR A 320 12.27 19.23 20.09
C THR A 320 12.70 18.02 20.90
N VAL A 321 14.01 17.79 21.05
CA VAL A 321 14.54 16.68 21.83
C VAL A 321 14.12 16.75 23.30
N GLU A 322 14.11 17.95 23.90
CA GLU A 322 13.66 18.17 25.27
C GLU A 322 12.17 17.82 25.49
N ASN A 323 11.33 18.07 24.47
CA ASN A 323 9.88 17.91 24.58
C ASN A 323 9.32 16.58 24.05
N ILE A 324 10.16 15.68 23.52
CA ILE A 324 9.68 14.42 22.90
C ILE A 324 8.79 13.61 23.84
N LEU A 325 9.17 13.44 25.09
CA LEU A 325 8.38 12.67 26.06
C LEU A 325 7.00 13.28 26.31
N ASN A 326 6.89 14.61 26.28
CA ASN A 326 5.60 15.29 26.43
C ASN A 326 4.70 15.05 25.22
N TYR A 327 5.26 15.01 24.01
CA TYR A 327 4.53 14.64 22.80
C TYR A 327 4.15 13.16 22.80
N ALA A 328 5.10 12.27 23.14
CA ALA A 328 4.93 10.82 23.13
C ALA A 328 3.78 10.32 24.03
N LYS A 329 3.52 11.01 25.13
CA LYS A 329 2.40 10.71 26.04
C LYS A 329 1.02 11.07 25.47
N ARG A 330 0.97 11.76 24.33
CA ARG A 330 -0.28 12.35 23.79
C ARG A 330 -0.76 11.71 22.50
N TRP A 331 0.11 11.06 21.74
CA TRP A 331 -0.29 10.40 20.51
C TRP A 331 -1.14 9.14 20.76
N ASN A 332 -1.97 8.80 19.79
CA ASN A 332 -2.87 7.64 19.86
C ASN A 332 -2.34 6.46 19.04
N ASP A 333 -1.76 6.74 17.87
CA ASP A 333 -1.12 5.75 17.00
C ASP A 333 0.37 6.08 16.85
N SER A 334 1.21 5.33 17.55
CA SER A 334 2.67 5.54 17.51
C SER A 334 3.28 5.36 16.12
N SER A 335 2.65 4.55 15.26
CA SER A 335 3.14 4.32 13.88
C SER A 335 2.96 5.55 12.99
N TYR A 336 2.02 6.44 13.32
CA TYR A 336 1.80 7.70 12.61
C TYR A 336 3.00 8.66 12.66
N PHE A 337 3.89 8.49 13.66
CA PHE A 337 5.02 9.39 13.90
C PHE A 337 6.37 8.81 13.42
N GLU A 338 6.38 7.66 12.77
CA GLU A 338 7.61 7.00 12.32
C GLU A 338 8.43 7.89 11.38
N ASP A 339 7.80 8.53 10.41
CA ASP A 339 8.46 9.45 9.47
C ASP A 339 9.05 10.70 10.17
N PHE A 340 8.39 11.21 11.21
CA PHE A 340 8.95 12.28 12.03
C PHE A 340 10.25 11.85 12.70
N PHE A 341 10.28 10.67 13.32
CA PHE A 341 11.48 10.16 13.97
C PHE A 341 12.59 9.78 13.01
N GLU A 342 12.25 9.27 11.82
CA GLU A 342 13.22 9.08 10.73
C GLU A 342 13.90 10.40 10.36
N ARG A 343 13.10 11.45 10.20
CA ARG A 343 13.61 12.78 9.88
C ARG A 343 14.43 13.39 11.02
N LEU A 344 13.98 13.28 12.28
CA LEU A 344 14.72 13.74 13.44
C LEU A 344 16.08 13.04 13.53
N LEU A 345 16.11 11.71 13.39
CA LEU A 345 17.34 10.93 13.38
C LEU A 345 18.30 11.40 12.28
N SER A 346 17.79 11.59 11.06
CA SER A 346 18.58 12.11 9.96
C SER A 346 19.19 13.49 10.28
N VAL A 347 18.43 14.38 10.91
CA VAL A 347 18.92 15.70 11.36
C VAL A 347 20.02 15.56 12.41
N LEU A 348 19.81 14.71 13.42
CA LEU A 348 20.78 14.48 14.49
C LEU A 348 22.11 13.91 13.96
N LEU A 349 22.04 12.92 13.08
CA LEU A 349 23.21 12.27 12.49
C LEU A 349 23.97 13.21 11.52
N THR A 350 23.28 13.92 10.65
CA THR A 350 23.91 14.77 9.63
C THR A 350 24.49 16.07 10.21
N SER A 351 23.89 16.60 11.28
CA SER A 351 24.39 17.80 11.99
C SER A 351 25.44 17.49 13.05
N GLY A 352 25.80 16.21 13.25
CA GLY A 352 26.81 15.82 14.28
C GLY A 352 26.27 15.85 15.71
N ARG A 353 24.95 15.92 15.92
CA ARG A 353 24.31 15.96 17.25
C ARG A 353 24.10 14.57 17.84
N TRP A 354 25.08 13.71 17.72
CA TRP A 354 25.00 12.29 18.05
C TRP A 354 24.77 12.05 19.54
N ALA A 355 25.28 12.93 20.41
CA ALA A 355 25.06 12.88 21.85
C ALA A 355 23.58 13.06 22.28
N GLN A 356 22.69 13.52 21.39
CA GLN A 356 21.26 13.64 21.66
C GLN A 356 20.48 12.34 21.36
N ILE A 357 21.05 11.42 20.59
CA ILE A 357 20.39 10.16 20.22
C ILE A 357 20.01 9.31 21.45
N PRO A 358 20.89 9.13 22.46
CA PRO A 358 20.51 8.45 23.70
C PRO A 358 19.32 9.09 24.42
N THR A 359 19.27 10.42 24.44
CA THR A 359 18.18 11.16 25.09
C THR A 359 16.85 10.89 24.38
N VAL A 360 16.84 10.93 23.04
CA VAL A 360 15.64 10.60 22.24
C VAL A 360 15.25 9.14 22.50
N TYR A 361 16.18 8.21 22.37
CA TYR A 361 15.94 6.78 22.60
C TYR A 361 15.26 6.52 23.95
N LYS A 362 15.82 7.06 25.05
CA LYS A 362 15.27 6.86 26.40
C LYS A 362 13.87 7.48 26.58
N GLN A 363 13.53 8.54 25.83
CA GLN A 363 12.22 9.18 25.89
C GLN A 363 11.14 8.45 25.08
N ILE A 364 11.52 7.79 23.99
CA ILE A 364 10.56 7.11 23.11
C ILE A 364 10.37 5.63 23.44
N ASP A 365 11.24 5.02 24.21
CA ASP A 365 11.10 3.60 24.59
C ASP A 365 9.83 3.38 25.41
N GLY A 366 8.98 2.48 24.95
CA GLY A 366 7.66 2.22 25.50
C GLY A 366 6.54 3.15 25.00
N TYR A 367 6.85 4.16 24.17
CA TYR A 367 5.86 5.08 23.58
C TYR A 367 5.82 5.01 22.06
N ALA A 368 6.98 5.01 21.39
CA ALA A 368 7.05 4.88 19.93
C ALA A 368 6.87 3.42 19.48
N SER A 369 6.68 3.23 18.16
CA SER A 369 6.63 1.89 17.60
C SER A 369 7.94 1.11 17.86
N ASP A 370 7.82 -0.21 17.88
CA ASP A 370 8.99 -1.08 18.02
C ASP A 370 10.00 -0.88 16.89
N GLU A 371 9.54 -0.53 15.68
CA GLU A 371 10.40 -0.24 14.53
C GLU A 371 11.35 0.93 14.81
N ILE A 372 10.79 2.06 15.22
CA ILE A 372 11.56 3.28 15.52
C ILE A 372 12.43 3.09 16.75
N THR A 373 11.88 2.52 17.82
CA THR A 373 12.64 2.33 19.05
C THR A 373 13.82 1.39 18.84
N ALA A 374 13.64 0.29 18.11
CA ALA A 374 14.72 -0.63 17.77
C ALA A 374 15.81 0.02 16.92
N LYS A 375 15.45 0.90 15.99
CA LYS A 375 16.38 1.66 15.17
C LYS A 375 17.25 2.59 16.02
N TYR A 376 16.62 3.39 16.88
CA TYR A 376 17.35 4.29 17.78
C TYR A 376 18.23 3.52 18.77
N ALA A 377 17.74 2.39 19.31
CA ALA A 377 18.51 1.51 20.19
C ALA A 377 19.76 0.96 19.49
N PHE A 378 19.60 0.45 18.26
CA PHE A 378 20.70 -0.08 17.47
C PHE A 378 21.77 0.98 17.19
N ILE A 379 21.36 2.16 16.73
CA ILE A 379 22.27 3.25 16.44
C ILE A 379 22.97 3.73 17.72
N TYR A 380 22.25 3.83 18.83
CA TYR A 380 22.84 4.15 20.13
C TYR A 380 23.94 3.16 20.51
N ALA A 381 23.68 1.85 20.40
CA ALA A 381 24.68 0.83 20.68
C ALA A 381 25.91 0.95 19.78
N GLN A 382 25.72 1.22 18.48
CA GLN A 382 26.81 1.42 17.53
C GLN A 382 27.66 2.66 17.85
N LEU A 383 27.03 3.76 18.28
CA LEU A 383 27.75 4.99 18.69
C LEU A 383 28.64 4.76 19.92
N LEU A 384 28.15 3.99 20.89
CA LEU A 384 28.94 3.59 22.08
C LEU A 384 30.06 2.63 21.66
N GLN A 385 29.79 1.59 20.91
CA GLN A 385 30.75 0.58 20.50
C GLN A 385 31.92 1.17 19.70
N GLN A 386 31.66 2.21 18.90
CA GLN A 386 32.71 2.91 18.15
C GLN A 386 33.33 4.09 18.90
N ASN A 387 33.02 4.27 20.19
CA ASN A 387 33.52 5.37 21.03
C ASN A 387 33.26 6.77 20.46
N ILE A 388 32.18 6.93 19.67
CA ILE A 388 31.74 8.25 19.15
C ILE A 388 31.07 9.05 20.26
N ILE A 389 30.36 8.36 21.15
CA ILE A 389 29.86 8.86 22.43
C ILE A 389 30.38 7.97 23.56
N SER A 390 30.37 8.48 24.77
CA SER A 390 30.86 7.74 25.95
C SER A 390 29.79 7.65 27.04
N SER A 391 29.79 6.55 27.78
CA SER A 391 28.98 6.35 28.98
C SER A 391 29.80 5.60 30.03
N PRO A 392 29.61 5.88 31.32
CA PRO A 392 30.26 5.10 32.41
C PRO A 392 29.87 3.62 32.41
N GLU A 393 28.66 3.30 31.92
CA GLU A 393 28.09 1.94 31.85
C GLU A 393 27.99 1.43 30.40
N ALA A 394 28.91 1.86 29.51
CA ALA A 394 28.80 1.64 28.07
C ALA A 394 28.58 0.17 27.69
N GLU A 395 29.31 -0.77 28.34
CA GLU A 395 29.19 -2.20 28.00
C GLU A 395 27.76 -2.72 28.26
N GLN A 396 27.18 -2.40 29.41
CA GLN A 396 25.82 -2.79 29.77
C GLN A 396 24.77 -2.10 28.87
N GLU A 397 24.97 -0.82 28.59
CA GLU A 397 24.06 -0.05 27.72
C GLU A 397 24.10 -0.57 26.27
N ILE A 398 25.26 -0.94 25.73
CA ILE A 398 25.42 -1.59 24.42
C ILE A 398 24.60 -2.89 24.38
N GLN A 399 24.80 -3.77 25.37
CA GLN A 399 24.08 -5.05 25.45
C GLN A 399 22.57 -4.84 25.52
N ASN A 400 22.09 -3.96 26.38
CA ASN A 400 20.66 -3.67 26.54
C ASN A 400 20.05 -3.07 25.26
N ALA A 401 20.77 -2.18 24.60
CA ALA A 401 20.30 -1.53 23.37
C ALA A 401 20.23 -2.52 22.19
N PHE A 402 21.20 -3.42 22.02
CA PHE A 402 21.08 -4.48 21.01
C PHE A 402 19.95 -5.46 21.34
N VAL A 403 19.75 -5.84 22.61
CA VAL A 403 18.60 -6.68 23.03
C VAL A 403 17.28 -5.97 22.72
N ARG A 404 17.20 -4.65 22.91
CA ARG A 404 16.01 -3.86 22.53
C ARG A 404 15.80 -3.85 21.01
N ALA A 405 16.87 -3.78 20.24
CA ALA A 405 16.81 -3.80 18.76
C ALA A 405 16.29 -5.13 18.19
N LEU A 406 16.46 -6.25 18.90
CA LEU A 406 15.85 -7.55 18.50
C LEU A 406 14.32 -7.51 18.46
N LYS A 407 13.67 -6.56 19.12
CA LYS A 407 12.21 -6.39 19.12
C LYS A 407 11.68 -5.59 17.93
N SER A 408 12.54 -5.21 16.97
CA SER A 408 12.10 -4.61 15.71
C SER A 408 11.05 -5.52 15.04
N GLY A 409 9.89 -4.98 14.71
CA GLY A 409 8.75 -5.74 14.21
C GLY A 409 8.98 -6.31 12.80
N SER A 410 8.55 -5.58 11.79
CA SER A 410 8.68 -5.98 10.38
C SER A 410 10.06 -5.67 9.77
N ASN A 411 10.81 -4.73 10.35
CA ASN A 411 12.14 -4.37 9.87
C ASN A 411 13.18 -5.40 10.33
N THR A 412 13.53 -6.31 9.44
CA THR A 412 14.48 -7.39 9.74
C THR A 412 15.93 -6.93 9.83
N TYR A 413 16.30 -5.74 9.29
CA TYR A 413 17.67 -5.26 9.28
C TYR A 413 18.25 -5.11 10.69
N TYR A 414 17.62 -4.28 11.53
CA TYR A 414 18.12 -4.04 12.89
C TYR A 414 18.08 -5.29 13.75
N LYS A 415 17.07 -6.14 13.55
CA LYS A 415 16.93 -7.44 14.22
C LYS A 415 18.12 -8.36 13.90
N ILE A 416 18.45 -8.53 12.62
CA ILE A 416 19.56 -9.37 12.17
C ILE A 416 20.90 -8.79 12.61
N GLN A 417 21.13 -7.48 12.41
CA GLN A 417 22.41 -6.88 12.78
C GLN A 417 22.63 -6.88 14.30
N ALA A 418 21.59 -6.62 15.10
CA ALA A 418 21.69 -6.73 16.56
C ALA A 418 21.97 -8.17 17.00
N ALA A 419 21.33 -9.17 16.39
CA ALA A 419 21.60 -10.58 16.69
C ALA A 419 23.06 -10.96 16.38
N LYS A 420 23.61 -10.49 15.25
CA LYS A 420 25.02 -10.66 14.90
C LYS A 420 25.95 -9.98 15.92
N CYS A 421 25.66 -8.76 16.35
CA CYS A 421 26.43 -8.05 17.39
C CYS A 421 26.36 -8.75 18.76
N LEU A 422 25.27 -9.47 19.04
CA LEU A 422 25.10 -10.31 20.23
C LEU A 422 25.66 -11.72 20.07
N ASN A 423 26.37 -12.02 18.99
CA ASN A 423 26.95 -13.32 18.65
C ASN A 423 25.94 -14.47 18.60
N PHE A 424 24.73 -14.22 18.12
CA PHE A 424 23.74 -15.28 17.85
C PHE A 424 24.25 -16.24 16.75
N LEU A 425 24.00 -17.54 16.95
CA LEU A 425 24.23 -18.54 15.91
C LEU A 425 23.20 -18.41 14.78
N ASP A 426 23.53 -18.97 13.61
CA ASP A 426 22.65 -18.93 12.42
C ASP A 426 21.25 -19.49 12.72
N GLU A 427 21.14 -20.59 13.47
CA GLU A 427 19.87 -21.17 13.89
C GLU A 427 19.05 -20.23 14.79
N GLN A 428 19.72 -19.53 15.70
CA GLN A 428 19.05 -18.57 16.58
C GLN A 428 18.52 -17.36 15.83
N ILE A 429 19.22 -16.92 14.78
CA ILE A 429 18.75 -15.85 13.90
C ILE A 429 17.54 -16.34 13.09
N LEU A 430 17.56 -17.57 12.57
CA LEU A 430 16.40 -18.15 11.88
C LEU A 430 15.18 -18.28 12.80
N GLU A 431 15.36 -18.78 14.02
CA GLU A 431 14.28 -18.84 15.02
C GLU A 431 13.70 -17.44 15.33
N LEU A 432 14.55 -16.42 15.40
CA LEU A 432 14.13 -15.04 15.60
C LEU A 432 13.28 -14.52 14.44
N LEU A 433 13.63 -14.88 13.20
CA LEU A 433 12.91 -14.50 11.98
C LEU A 433 11.58 -15.24 11.80
N GLN A 434 11.43 -16.41 12.41
CA GLN A 434 10.20 -17.19 12.41
C GLN A 434 9.12 -16.63 13.37
N LYS A 435 9.53 -15.83 14.37
CA LYS A 435 8.56 -15.27 15.34
C LYS A 435 7.51 -14.38 14.64
N PRO A 436 6.23 -14.53 15.00
CA PRO A 436 5.18 -13.72 14.40
C PRO A 436 5.34 -12.25 14.81
N VAL A 437 5.07 -11.37 13.86
CA VAL A 437 5.02 -9.91 14.11
C VAL A 437 3.68 -9.53 14.74
N ASN A 438 2.59 -10.17 14.29
CA ASN A 438 1.24 -9.91 14.79
C ASN A 438 0.84 -11.00 15.79
N LEU A 439 0.40 -10.61 16.98
CA LEU A 439 -0.09 -11.53 18.01
C LEU A 439 -1.62 -11.58 18.11
N SER A 440 -2.32 -10.74 17.35
CA SER A 440 -3.78 -10.71 17.35
C SER A 440 -4.37 -11.92 16.63
N PRO A 441 -5.50 -12.48 17.10
CA PRO A 441 -6.19 -13.56 16.40
C PRO A 441 -6.55 -13.17 14.96
N GLU A 442 -6.31 -14.08 14.01
CA GLU A 442 -6.69 -13.85 12.63
C GLU A 442 -8.23 -13.86 12.48
N LYS A 443 -8.74 -12.90 11.72
CA LYS A 443 -10.12 -12.97 11.22
C LYS A 443 -10.12 -13.86 9.99
N VAL A 444 -11.07 -14.82 9.95
CA VAL A 444 -11.19 -15.78 8.85
C VAL A 444 -12.60 -15.75 8.28
N ASN A 445 -12.69 -15.57 6.97
CA ASN A 445 -13.95 -15.68 6.23
C ASN A 445 -14.00 -17.03 5.49
N PRO A 446 -14.81 -17.99 5.94
CA PRO A 446 -14.89 -19.32 5.32
C PRO A 446 -15.27 -19.28 3.83
N ASP A 447 -16.16 -18.37 3.44
CA ASP A 447 -16.63 -18.26 2.05
C ASP A 447 -15.52 -17.78 1.12
N ALA A 448 -14.64 -16.88 1.61
CA ALA A 448 -13.46 -16.45 0.87
C ALA A 448 -12.45 -17.59 0.68
N GLU A 449 -12.27 -18.41 1.73
CA GLU A 449 -11.39 -19.58 1.64
C GLU A 449 -11.92 -20.65 0.69
N ILE A 450 -13.22 -20.90 0.68
CA ILE A 450 -13.86 -21.83 -0.26
C ILE A 450 -13.60 -21.39 -1.70
N LEU A 451 -13.82 -20.11 -2.01
CA LEU A 451 -13.57 -19.57 -3.35
C LEU A 451 -12.12 -19.77 -3.80
N LEU A 452 -11.17 -19.33 -2.97
CA LEU A 452 -9.75 -19.35 -3.32
C LEU A 452 -9.18 -20.78 -3.41
N LYS A 453 -9.51 -21.64 -2.45
CA LYS A 453 -9.13 -23.07 -2.47
C LYS A 453 -9.75 -23.79 -3.67
N GLY A 454 -11.00 -23.44 -4.01
CA GLY A 454 -11.67 -23.99 -5.18
C GLY A 454 -10.94 -23.67 -6.48
N TYR A 455 -10.45 -22.46 -6.68
CA TYR A 455 -9.63 -22.14 -7.87
C TYR A 455 -8.37 -23.03 -7.94
N ALA A 456 -7.67 -23.22 -6.84
CA ALA A 456 -6.50 -24.09 -6.81
C ALA A 456 -6.90 -25.56 -7.10
N PHE A 457 -7.97 -26.07 -6.48
CA PHE A 457 -8.42 -27.44 -6.65
C PHE A 457 -8.89 -27.76 -8.07
N PHE A 458 -9.63 -26.84 -8.69
CA PHE A 458 -10.20 -27.03 -10.04
C PHE A 458 -9.27 -26.54 -11.18
N GLY A 459 -8.06 -26.06 -10.88
CA GLY A 459 -7.01 -25.75 -11.85
C GLY A 459 -7.17 -24.39 -12.53
N PHE A 460 -7.48 -23.34 -11.78
CA PHE A 460 -7.58 -21.94 -12.25
C PHE A 460 -6.56 -21.03 -11.54
N PRO A 461 -5.24 -21.28 -11.68
CA PRO A 461 -4.22 -20.47 -11.00
C PRO A 461 -4.30 -18.99 -11.38
N GLU A 462 -4.65 -18.66 -12.62
CA GLU A 462 -4.77 -17.30 -13.13
C GLU A 462 -5.85 -16.45 -12.45
N LYS A 463 -6.79 -17.07 -11.72
CA LYS A 463 -7.84 -16.36 -10.98
C LYS A 463 -7.50 -16.10 -9.52
N ILE A 464 -6.50 -16.78 -8.98
CA ILE A 464 -6.23 -16.79 -7.54
C ILE A 464 -5.81 -15.41 -7.05
N TYR A 465 -4.85 -14.77 -7.71
CA TYR A 465 -4.27 -13.54 -7.21
C TYR A 465 -5.25 -12.37 -7.25
N ASP A 466 -5.95 -12.19 -8.36
CA ASP A 466 -6.96 -11.14 -8.50
C ASP A 466 -8.08 -11.28 -7.46
N GLU A 467 -8.54 -12.51 -7.24
CA GLU A 467 -9.53 -12.77 -6.19
C GLU A 467 -8.97 -12.55 -4.79
N PHE A 468 -7.75 -12.97 -4.53
CA PHE A 468 -7.09 -12.75 -3.23
C PHE A 468 -7.02 -11.26 -2.85
N LEU A 469 -6.84 -10.37 -3.84
CA LEU A 469 -6.84 -8.92 -3.62
C LEU A 469 -8.24 -8.36 -3.31
N THR A 470 -9.31 -9.03 -3.73
CA THR A 470 -10.70 -8.53 -3.59
C THR A 470 -11.42 -9.08 -2.38
N VAL A 471 -11.12 -10.32 -1.96
CA VAL A 471 -11.74 -10.96 -0.79
C VAL A 471 -11.07 -10.50 0.51
N LYS A 472 -11.80 -10.57 1.62
CA LYS A 472 -11.30 -10.16 2.92
C LYS A 472 -11.16 -11.35 3.87
N ASP A 473 -10.30 -11.19 4.85
CA ASP A 473 -10.16 -12.09 6.00
C ASP A 473 -9.82 -13.54 5.59
N VAL A 474 -8.87 -13.70 4.65
CA VAL A 474 -8.25 -14.98 4.30
C VAL A 474 -7.20 -15.32 5.35
N SER A 475 -7.23 -16.54 5.90
CA SER A 475 -6.24 -17.01 6.87
C SER A 475 -4.82 -17.07 6.27
N SER A 476 -3.82 -16.86 7.11
CA SER A 476 -2.41 -17.02 6.71
C SER A 476 -2.13 -18.45 6.22
N LYS A 477 -2.73 -19.46 6.83
CA LYS A 477 -2.64 -20.86 6.39
C LYS A 477 -3.10 -21.05 4.94
N THR A 478 -4.27 -20.51 4.59
CA THR A 478 -4.78 -20.58 3.21
C THR A 478 -3.92 -19.76 2.26
N ALA A 479 -3.50 -18.59 2.68
CA ALA A 479 -2.62 -17.74 1.87
C ALA A 479 -1.27 -18.43 1.54
N PHE A 480 -0.62 -19.07 2.51
CA PHE A 480 0.60 -19.85 2.24
C PHE A 480 0.34 -21.08 1.36
N PHE A 481 -0.78 -21.75 1.51
CA PHE A 481 -1.18 -22.83 0.60
C PHE A 481 -1.30 -22.32 -0.85
N LEU A 482 -1.96 -21.20 -1.07
CA LEU A 482 -2.13 -20.59 -2.39
C LEU A 482 -0.79 -20.11 -2.97
N SER A 483 0.07 -19.55 -2.14
CA SER A 483 1.43 -19.16 -2.52
C SER A 483 2.24 -20.36 -3.01
N ASP A 484 2.27 -21.45 -2.26
CA ASP A 484 2.97 -22.70 -2.63
C ASP A 484 2.39 -23.28 -3.93
N PHE A 485 1.07 -23.26 -4.07
CA PHE A 485 0.38 -23.72 -5.28
C PHE A 485 0.81 -22.90 -6.52
N LEU A 486 0.74 -21.56 -6.45
CA LEU A 486 1.15 -20.68 -7.55
C LEU A 486 2.63 -20.84 -7.88
N ASN A 487 3.49 -20.95 -6.88
CA ASN A 487 4.93 -21.15 -7.10
C ASN A 487 5.23 -22.46 -7.86
N LYS A 488 4.45 -23.52 -7.60
CA LYS A 488 4.56 -24.80 -8.31
C LYS A 488 3.97 -24.75 -9.72
N CYS A 489 2.99 -23.90 -9.98
CA CYS A 489 2.41 -23.70 -11.32
C CYS A 489 3.28 -22.82 -12.21
N ALA A 490 4.20 -22.04 -11.63
CA ALA A 490 4.98 -21.05 -12.33
C ALA A 490 5.94 -21.68 -13.35
N THR A 491 6.01 -21.06 -14.52
CA THR A 491 6.89 -21.46 -15.65
C THR A 491 8.01 -20.44 -15.89
N GLY A 492 8.00 -19.30 -15.16
CA GLY A 492 8.90 -18.18 -15.41
C GLY A 492 8.55 -17.33 -16.63
N LYS A 493 7.43 -17.65 -17.31
CA LYS A 493 6.83 -16.88 -18.41
C LYS A 493 5.44 -16.33 -18.08
N ASP A 494 5.09 -16.45 -16.83
CA ASP A 494 3.86 -16.01 -16.21
C ASP A 494 4.18 -15.25 -14.92
N ASP A 495 3.20 -14.57 -14.34
CA ASP A 495 3.37 -13.78 -13.14
C ASP A 495 3.26 -14.59 -11.84
N PHE A 496 3.20 -15.93 -11.91
CA PHE A 496 2.88 -16.74 -10.73
C PHE A 496 3.99 -16.70 -9.68
N TYR A 497 5.26 -16.53 -10.04
CA TYR A 497 6.32 -16.29 -9.07
C TYR A 497 6.09 -15.03 -8.25
N THR A 498 5.78 -13.93 -8.93
CA THR A 498 5.48 -12.64 -8.30
C THR A 498 4.23 -12.71 -7.42
N GLN A 499 3.16 -13.32 -7.94
CA GLN A 499 1.89 -13.47 -7.23
C GLN A 499 2.06 -14.34 -5.98
N SER A 500 2.77 -15.47 -6.10
CA SER A 500 3.13 -16.35 -4.99
C SER A 500 3.85 -15.59 -3.89
N LEU A 501 4.91 -14.87 -4.22
CA LEU A 501 5.70 -14.10 -3.26
C LEU A 501 4.87 -13.00 -2.58
N ARG A 502 4.04 -12.27 -3.32
CA ARG A 502 3.17 -11.22 -2.75
C ARG A 502 2.16 -11.81 -1.76
N ILE A 503 1.57 -12.96 -2.08
CA ILE A 503 0.65 -13.67 -1.16
C ILE A 503 1.40 -14.13 0.09
N ALA A 504 2.60 -14.75 -0.05
CA ALA A 504 3.41 -15.19 1.09
C ALA A 504 3.80 -14.05 2.03
N VAL A 505 4.26 -12.91 1.48
CA VAL A 505 4.59 -11.71 2.26
C VAL A 505 3.35 -11.15 2.99
N SER A 506 2.20 -11.15 2.33
CA SER A 506 0.93 -10.75 2.97
C SER A 506 0.54 -11.70 4.12
N ALA A 507 0.69 -13.00 3.92
CA ALA A 507 0.41 -14.03 4.94
C ALA A 507 1.32 -13.87 6.17
N ALA A 508 2.61 -13.63 5.95
CA ALA A 508 3.59 -13.44 7.02
C ALA A 508 3.29 -12.23 7.93
N LYS A 509 2.71 -11.17 7.37
CA LYS A 509 2.28 -9.99 8.15
C LYS A 509 1.05 -10.23 9.01
N LYS A 510 0.22 -11.22 8.65
CA LYS A 510 -1.05 -11.52 9.33
C LYS A 510 -0.94 -12.66 10.34
N THR A 511 -0.01 -13.60 10.12
CA THR A 511 0.10 -14.78 10.99
C THR A 511 0.42 -14.41 12.42
N ASN A 512 -0.24 -15.07 13.34
CA ASN A 512 0.01 -14.98 14.79
C ASN A 512 0.72 -16.23 15.35
N VAL A 513 1.16 -17.12 14.47
CA VAL A 513 1.95 -18.31 14.83
C VAL A 513 3.32 -18.24 14.16
N PRO A 514 4.35 -18.90 14.73
CA PRO A 514 5.68 -18.93 14.14
C PRO A 514 5.67 -19.47 12.71
N LEU A 515 6.47 -18.85 11.84
CA LEU A 515 6.65 -19.31 10.46
C LEU A 515 7.48 -20.61 10.45
N THR A 516 7.13 -21.53 9.56
CA THR A 516 7.99 -22.67 9.25
C THR A 516 9.10 -22.26 8.28
N LEU A 517 10.19 -23.03 8.21
CA LEU A 517 11.26 -22.82 7.22
C LEU A 517 10.72 -22.87 5.77
N GLN A 518 9.74 -23.74 5.50
CA GLN A 518 9.11 -23.81 4.19
C GLN A 518 8.35 -22.52 3.85
N GLN A 519 7.66 -21.91 4.81
CA GLN A 519 6.99 -20.64 4.62
C GLN A 519 8.00 -19.50 4.43
N LEU A 520 9.12 -19.50 5.16
CA LEU A 520 10.22 -18.56 4.91
C LEU A 520 10.79 -18.70 3.50
N LYS A 521 10.91 -19.94 2.98
CA LYS A 521 11.35 -20.20 1.59
C LYS A 521 10.36 -19.71 0.54
N LEU A 522 9.05 -19.59 0.85
CA LEU A 522 8.09 -18.93 -0.03
C LEU A 522 8.21 -17.40 -0.01
N ILE A 523 8.68 -16.83 1.12
CA ILE A 523 8.94 -15.40 1.25
C ILE A 523 10.29 -15.02 0.62
N TYR A 524 11.22 -15.95 0.61
CA TYR A 524 12.57 -15.81 0.03
C TYR A 524 12.86 -16.95 -0.96
N PRO A 525 12.15 -17.03 -2.10
CA PRO A 525 12.26 -18.13 -3.04
C PRO A 525 13.51 -18.04 -3.90
N GLN A 526 14.01 -19.20 -4.37
CA GLN A 526 15.08 -19.31 -5.38
C GLN A 526 14.50 -19.50 -6.79
N ASN A 527 13.63 -18.60 -7.23
CA ASN A 527 13.08 -18.66 -8.58
C ASN A 527 14.16 -18.34 -9.62
N PHE A 528 14.06 -18.91 -10.83
CA PHE A 528 15.08 -18.84 -11.90
C PHE A 528 16.44 -19.42 -11.49
N SER A 529 16.46 -20.42 -10.61
CA SER A 529 17.69 -20.94 -9.99
C SER A 529 18.76 -21.36 -10.99
N GLU A 530 18.41 -22.08 -12.06
CA GLU A 530 19.37 -22.50 -13.08
C GLU A 530 20.15 -21.33 -13.69
N ILE A 531 19.45 -20.20 -13.96
CA ILE A 531 20.07 -19.02 -14.55
C ILE A 531 20.88 -18.26 -13.50
N VAL A 532 20.31 -18.05 -12.30
CA VAL A 532 20.96 -17.28 -11.23
C VAL A 532 22.25 -17.97 -10.79
N GLU A 533 22.21 -19.29 -10.54
CA GLU A 533 23.41 -20.04 -10.11
C GLU A 533 24.48 -20.06 -11.19
N ALA A 534 24.12 -20.29 -12.48
CA ALA A 534 25.07 -20.26 -13.59
C ALA A 534 25.74 -18.88 -13.74
N CYS A 535 24.96 -17.78 -13.61
CA CYS A 535 25.51 -16.42 -13.69
C CYS A 535 26.38 -16.08 -12.47
N ALA A 536 25.95 -16.46 -11.26
CA ALA A 536 26.71 -16.25 -10.03
C ALA A 536 28.07 -16.96 -10.09
N GLN A 537 28.10 -18.21 -10.56
CA GLN A 537 29.34 -18.97 -10.78
C GLN A 537 30.23 -18.30 -11.84
N LYS A 538 29.66 -17.90 -12.98
CA LYS A 538 30.39 -17.26 -14.09
C LYS A 538 31.12 -15.98 -13.65
N TYR A 539 30.46 -15.15 -12.83
CA TYR A 539 31.01 -13.87 -12.39
C TYR A 539 31.60 -13.90 -10.97
N GLN A 540 31.73 -15.09 -10.38
CA GLN A 540 32.37 -15.34 -9.07
C GLN A 540 31.81 -14.50 -7.93
N ILE A 541 30.48 -14.38 -7.86
CA ILE A 541 29.77 -13.74 -6.75
C ILE A 541 28.81 -14.73 -6.07
N PRO A 542 28.52 -14.59 -4.79
CA PRO A 542 27.56 -15.46 -4.12
C PRO A 542 26.15 -15.33 -4.72
N SER A 543 25.47 -16.46 -4.96
CA SER A 543 24.11 -16.43 -5.54
C SER A 543 23.08 -15.80 -4.61
N PHE A 544 23.26 -15.89 -3.29
CA PHE A 544 22.34 -15.31 -2.32
C PHE A 544 22.19 -13.78 -2.47
N ILE A 545 23.24 -13.06 -2.90
CA ILE A 545 23.12 -11.61 -3.15
C ILE A 545 22.32 -11.31 -4.43
N MET A 546 22.35 -12.20 -5.42
CA MET A 546 21.55 -12.07 -6.64
C MET A 546 20.08 -12.34 -6.37
N TYR A 547 19.74 -13.38 -5.59
CA TYR A 547 18.37 -13.61 -5.17
C TYR A 547 17.82 -12.41 -4.36
N ALA A 548 18.63 -11.85 -3.46
CA ALA A 548 18.25 -10.66 -2.71
C ALA A 548 17.99 -9.46 -3.62
N LEU A 549 18.84 -9.26 -4.64
CA LEU A 549 18.68 -8.20 -5.64
C LEU A 549 17.38 -8.40 -6.43
N ILE A 550 17.19 -9.54 -7.10
CA ILE A 550 16.01 -9.81 -7.93
C ILE A 550 14.72 -9.71 -7.13
N ARG A 551 14.69 -10.28 -5.91
CA ARG A 551 13.55 -10.16 -5.00
C ARG A 551 13.22 -8.71 -4.66
N SER A 552 14.23 -7.88 -4.45
CA SER A 552 14.02 -6.49 -4.03
C SER A 552 13.65 -5.56 -5.18
N GLU A 553 14.16 -5.84 -6.38
CA GLU A 553 13.94 -5.02 -7.57
C GLU A 553 12.59 -5.31 -8.24
N SER A 554 12.24 -6.57 -8.42
CA SER A 554 11.08 -6.95 -9.23
C SER A 554 10.08 -7.87 -8.55
N PHE A 555 10.39 -8.45 -7.38
CA PHE A 555 9.61 -9.58 -6.84
C PHE A 555 9.54 -10.76 -7.84
N PHE A 556 10.62 -10.97 -8.60
CA PHE A 556 10.73 -11.98 -9.66
C PHE A 556 9.78 -11.76 -10.85
N ASP A 557 9.39 -10.54 -11.13
CA ASP A 557 8.61 -10.13 -12.31
C ASP A 557 9.57 -9.78 -13.45
N ALA A 558 9.56 -10.60 -14.50
CA ALA A 558 10.47 -10.44 -15.63
C ALA A 558 10.06 -9.28 -16.57
N ASP A 559 8.77 -8.93 -16.58
CA ASP A 559 8.19 -7.95 -17.51
C ASP A 559 8.01 -6.57 -16.89
N VAL A 560 8.32 -6.40 -15.59
CA VAL A 560 8.07 -5.15 -14.88
C VAL A 560 8.94 -4.01 -15.40
N ILE A 561 8.29 -2.86 -15.63
CA ILE A 561 8.95 -1.61 -15.98
C ILE A 561 8.61 -0.57 -14.90
N SER A 562 9.64 0.00 -14.28
CA SER A 562 9.46 1.06 -13.28
C SER A 562 9.04 2.38 -13.91
N SER A 563 8.50 3.30 -13.10
CA SER A 563 8.17 4.66 -13.55
C SER A 563 9.39 5.45 -14.07
N ALA A 564 10.60 5.05 -13.67
CA ALA A 564 11.86 5.63 -14.14
C ALA A 564 12.41 4.95 -15.41
N GLY A 565 11.76 3.87 -15.90
CA GLY A 565 12.17 3.13 -17.09
C GLY A 565 13.18 2.02 -16.82
N ALA A 566 13.37 1.57 -15.58
CA ALA A 566 14.15 0.37 -15.27
C ALA A 566 13.35 -0.89 -15.61
N ILE A 567 14.00 -1.92 -16.18
CA ILE A 567 13.33 -3.06 -16.82
C ILE A 567 13.77 -4.40 -16.22
N GLY A 568 12.82 -5.28 -16.00
CA GLY A 568 12.97 -6.71 -15.76
C GLY A 568 13.46 -7.09 -14.36
N LEU A 569 13.90 -8.33 -14.20
CA LEU A 569 14.22 -8.97 -12.92
C LEU A 569 15.18 -8.18 -12.03
N THR A 570 16.22 -7.59 -12.60
CA THR A 570 17.24 -6.80 -11.91
C THR A 570 17.09 -5.29 -12.09
N GLN A 571 16.00 -4.85 -12.71
CA GLN A 571 15.65 -3.42 -12.92
C GLN A 571 16.79 -2.60 -13.54
N LEU A 572 17.28 -3.03 -14.69
CA LEU A 572 18.32 -2.31 -15.41
C LEU A 572 17.77 -1.14 -16.20
N MET A 573 18.45 -0.01 -16.09
CA MET A 573 18.22 1.12 -16.99
C MET A 573 18.82 0.81 -18.36
N GLU A 574 18.14 1.19 -19.44
CA GLU A 574 18.58 0.93 -20.83
C GLU A 574 20.01 1.42 -21.10
N PHE A 575 20.37 2.60 -20.58
CA PHE A 575 21.73 3.12 -20.70
C PHE A 575 22.76 2.18 -20.04
N THR A 576 22.48 1.70 -18.84
CA THR A 576 23.37 0.75 -18.12
C THR A 576 23.48 -0.58 -18.85
N ALA A 577 22.35 -1.09 -19.35
CA ALA A 577 22.31 -2.32 -20.13
C ALA A 577 23.13 -2.20 -21.43
N GLY A 578 23.06 -1.07 -22.13
CA GLY A 578 23.87 -0.80 -23.32
C GLY A 578 25.37 -0.76 -23.05
N ASP A 579 25.79 -0.22 -21.90
CA ASP A 579 27.21 -0.26 -21.48
C ASP A 579 27.66 -1.69 -21.18
N ILE A 580 26.83 -2.49 -20.51
CA ILE A 580 27.12 -3.89 -20.21
C ILE A 580 27.17 -4.70 -21.50
N ALA A 581 26.19 -4.53 -22.40
CA ALA A 581 26.13 -5.23 -23.69
C ALA A 581 27.42 -5.00 -24.52
N ARG A 582 27.93 -3.77 -24.56
CA ARG A 582 29.21 -3.44 -25.22
C ARG A 582 30.39 -4.20 -24.57
N LYS A 583 30.48 -4.24 -23.25
CA LYS A 583 31.53 -4.95 -22.50
C LYS A 583 31.49 -6.45 -22.73
N LEU A 584 30.26 -7.01 -22.74
CA LEU A 584 30.04 -8.44 -22.98
C LEU A 584 29.99 -8.83 -24.47
N ARG A 585 30.09 -7.84 -25.39
CA ARG A 585 30.01 -8.03 -26.86
C ARG A 585 28.67 -8.62 -27.33
N VAL A 586 27.58 -8.35 -26.60
CA VAL A 586 26.23 -8.73 -26.96
C VAL A 586 25.64 -7.65 -27.88
N LYS A 587 25.23 -8.03 -29.10
CA LYS A 587 24.73 -7.07 -30.11
C LYS A 587 23.23 -6.82 -29.98
N ASN A 588 22.45 -7.88 -29.74
CA ASN A 588 20.99 -7.82 -29.61
C ASN A 588 20.60 -8.40 -28.26
N TYR A 589 19.80 -7.69 -27.52
CA TYR A 589 19.30 -8.12 -26.21
C TYR A 589 17.89 -7.60 -25.97
N GLU A 590 17.15 -8.29 -25.13
CA GLU A 590 15.85 -7.88 -24.63
C GLU A 590 15.88 -7.96 -23.10
N LEU A 591 15.58 -6.85 -22.42
CA LEU A 591 15.69 -6.80 -20.95
C LEU A 591 14.53 -7.49 -20.21
N THR A 592 13.49 -7.90 -20.91
CA THR A 592 12.43 -8.77 -20.39
C THR A 592 12.78 -10.26 -20.51
N ASP A 593 13.86 -10.62 -21.26
CA ASP A 593 14.38 -12.00 -21.24
C ASP A 593 15.09 -12.29 -19.92
N PRO A 594 14.63 -13.27 -19.11
CA PRO A 594 15.21 -13.56 -17.81
C PRO A 594 16.71 -13.88 -17.86
N ALA A 595 17.18 -14.61 -18.88
CA ALA A 595 18.58 -15.00 -18.97
C ALA A 595 19.48 -13.79 -19.23
N ILE A 596 19.08 -12.92 -20.13
CA ILE A 596 19.81 -11.69 -20.45
C ILE A 596 19.79 -10.72 -19.25
N ASN A 597 18.63 -10.52 -18.66
CA ASN A 597 18.48 -9.56 -17.56
C ASN A 597 19.30 -10.00 -16.33
N ILE A 598 19.20 -11.27 -15.92
CA ILE A 598 19.98 -11.82 -14.81
C ILE A 598 21.48 -11.76 -15.11
N GLU A 599 21.91 -12.14 -16.32
CA GLU A 599 23.32 -12.08 -16.69
C GLU A 599 23.87 -10.64 -16.60
N PHE A 600 23.16 -9.67 -17.17
CA PHE A 600 23.59 -8.27 -17.14
C PHE A 600 23.59 -7.70 -15.71
N GLY A 601 22.56 -8.00 -14.92
CA GLY A 601 22.48 -7.58 -13.52
C GLY A 601 23.59 -8.19 -12.67
N THR A 602 23.91 -9.48 -12.88
CA THR A 602 24.99 -10.17 -12.19
C THR A 602 26.35 -9.58 -12.54
N TYR A 603 26.61 -9.35 -13.83
CA TYR A 603 27.84 -8.69 -14.29
C TYR A 603 27.99 -7.30 -13.65
N TYR A 604 26.93 -6.48 -13.65
CA TYR A 604 26.97 -5.14 -13.08
C TYR A 604 27.22 -5.15 -11.57
N LEU A 605 26.55 -6.03 -10.84
CA LEU A 605 26.78 -6.17 -9.41
C LEU A 605 28.21 -6.65 -9.09
N ALA A 606 28.76 -7.61 -9.86
CA ALA A 606 30.14 -8.06 -9.73
C ALA A 606 31.13 -6.92 -9.99
N GLU A 607 30.90 -6.09 -11.02
CA GLU A 607 31.72 -4.90 -11.29
C GLU A 607 31.66 -3.90 -10.11
N LEU A 608 30.48 -3.67 -9.54
CA LEU A 608 30.32 -2.78 -8.38
C LEU A 608 31.03 -3.34 -7.15
N LEU A 609 30.92 -4.63 -6.86
CA LEU A 609 31.63 -5.28 -5.76
C LEU A 609 33.15 -5.09 -5.85
N SER A 610 33.73 -5.37 -7.03
CA SER A 610 35.18 -5.18 -7.24
C SER A 610 35.63 -3.73 -7.03
N ARG A 611 34.75 -2.76 -7.32
CA ARG A 611 35.02 -1.31 -7.17
C ARG A 611 34.71 -0.75 -5.80
N THR A 612 34.09 -1.53 -4.90
CA THR A 612 33.70 -1.15 -3.53
C THR A 612 34.38 -2.00 -2.47
N ASN A 613 35.57 -2.54 -2.77
CA ASN A 613 36.36 -3.40 -1.89
C ASN A 613 35.58 -4.60 -1.33
N ASN A 614 34.70 -5.18 -2.15
CA ASN A 614 33.80 -6.29 -1.83
C ASN A 614 32.81 -6.02 -0.67
N SER A 615 32.53 -4.74 -0.33
CA SER A 615 31.44 -4.40 0.58
C SER A 615 30.11 -4.58 -0.13
N TYR A 616 29.29 -5.51 0.36
CA TYR A 616 27.93 -5.74 -0.15
C TYR A 616 27.09 -4.49 -0.01
N LEU A 617 27.16 -3.82 1.14
CA LEU A 617 26.39 -2.60 1.39
C LEU A 617 26.71 -1.52 0.37
N HIS A 618 28.00 -1.22 0.17
CA HIS A 618 28.43 -0.18 -0.76
C HIS A 618 28.10 -0.56 -2.23
N ALA A 619 28.19 -1.84 -2.59
CA ALA A 619 27.80 -2.32 -3.93
C ALA A 619 26.30 -2.18 -4.17
N PHE A 620 25.45 -2.59 -3.23
CA PHE A 620 24.00 -2.43 -3.32
C PHE A 620 23.58 -0.97 -3.40
N MET A 621 24.13 -0.11 -2.53
CA MET A 621 23.84 1.32 -2.58
C MET A 621 24.33 1.96 -3.88
N SER A 622 25.45 1.47 -4.44
CA SER A 622 25.96 1.91 -5.74
C SER A 622 25.07 1.47 -6.90
N TYR A 623 24.42 0.32 -6.78
CA TYR A 623 23.44 -0.17 -7.76
C TYR A 623 22.25 0.80 -7.87
N ASN A 624 21.71 1.22 -6.72
CA ASN A 624 20.59 2.16 -6.66
C ASN A 624 20.98 3.62 -6.97
N ALA A 625 21.97 4.15 -6.26
CA ALA A 625 22.30 5.60 -6.32
C ALA A 625 23.46 5.98 -7.24
N GLY A 626 24.19 4.98 -7.75
CA GLY A 626 25.40 5.15 -8.52
C GLY A 626 26.68 5.29 -7.68
N ILE A 627 27.75 4.63 -8.08
CA ILE A 627 29.01 4.49 -7.33
C ILE A 627 29.68 5.84 -6.99
N THR A 628 29.54 6.85 -7.85
CA THR A 628 30.13 8.19 -7.63
C THR A 628 29.53 8.88 -6.40
N ARG A 629 28.22 8.72 -6.19
CA ARG A 629 27.53 9.26 -4.99
C ARG A 629 27.97 8.53 -3.75
N VAL A 630 27.95 7.20 -3.77
CA VAL A 630 28.34 6.37 -2.63
C VAL A 630 29.77 6.66 -2.19
N ARG A 631 30.72 6.75 -3.10
CA ARG A 631 32.12 7.16 -2.80
C ARG A 631 32.23 8.56 -2.19
N ARG A 632 31.36 9.50 -2.58
CA ARG A 632 31.33 10.83 -1.97
C ARG A 632 30.85 10.77 -0.52
N TRP A 633 29.86 9.92 -0.23
CA TRP A 633 29.31 9.78 1.11
C TRP A 633 30.25 9.01 2.06
N SER A 634 31.00 8.03 1.53
CA SER A 634 31.92 7.16 2.30
C SER A 634 33.18 7.82 2.82
N LYS A 635 33.33 9.15 2.69
CA LYS A 635 34.53 9.87 3.14
C LYS A 635 34.68 9.98 4.65
N LYS A 636 33.63 9.72 5.43
CA LYS A 636 33.67 9.64 6.89
C LYS A 636 34.16 8.26 7.31
N ASN A 637 35.07 8.19 8.29
CA ASN A 637 35.61 6.94 8.80
C ASN A 637 34.61 6.29 9.78
N LEU A 638 33.51 5.72 9.24
CA LEU A 638 32.45 5.06 9.96
C LEU A 638 32.36 3.60 9.51
N ASN A 639 31.88 2.72 10.37
CA ASN A 639 31.51 1.36 9.95
C ASN A 639 30.29 1.39 9.03
N ASP A 640 30.01 0.27 8.37
CA ASP A 640 28.93 0.15 7.39
C ASP A 640 27.56 0.46 8.00
N GLU A 641 27.32 0.10 9.27
CA GLU A 641 26.07 0.30 9.97
C GLU A 641 25.76 1.80 10.19
N LEU A 642 26.74 2.57 10.70
CA LEU A 642 26.56 4.02 10.88
C LEU A 642 26.66 4.78 9.56
N PHE A 643 27.50 4.30 8.62
CA PHE A 643 27.56 4.89 7.29
C PHE A 643 26.21 4.84 6.59
N LEU A 644 25.51 3.71 6.66
CA LEU A 644 24.16 3.56 6.09
C LEU A 644 23.19 4.64 6.59
N GLU A 645 23.25 4.95 7.89
CA GLU A 645 22.32 5.87 8.53
C GLU A 645 22.55 7.35 8.15
N ILE A 646 23.79 7.73 7.78
CA ILE A 646 24.12 9.11 7.39
C ILE A 646 23.93 9.40 5.90
N VAL A 647 23.60 8.41 5.07
CA VAL A 647 23.34 8.61 3.65
C VAL A 647 22.17 9.57 3.45
N PRO A 648 22.31 10.61 2.62
CA PRO A 648 21.29 11.67 2.51
C PRO A 648 19.95 11.20 1.92
N TYR A 649 19.98 10.18 1.05
CA TYR A 649 18.79 9.67 0.38
C TYR A 649 18.15 8.53 1.15
N GLU A 650 16.93 8.75 1.62
CA GLU A 650 16.14 7.77 2.36
C GLU A 650 15.91 6.50 1.55
N GLU A 651 15.55 6.63 0.27
CA GLU A 651 15.38 5.50 -0.64
C GLU A 651 16.62 4.61 -0.69
N THR A 652 17.81 5.21 -0.76
CA THR A 652 19.08 4.45 -0.80
C THR A 652 19.39 3.79 0.55
N ARG A 653 19.04 4.43 1.68
CA ARG A 653 19.16 3.80 3.01
C ARG A 653 18.27 2.58 3.12
N GLU A 654 16.98 2.71 2.77
CA GLU A 654 16.03 1.60 2.80
C GLU A 654 16.42 0.48 1.85
N TYR A 655 16.91 0.82 0.68
CA TYR A 655 17.44 -0.14 -0.30
C TYR A 655 18.61 -0.94 0.30
N GLY A 656 19.58 -0.27 0.91
CA GLY A 656 20.71 -0.92 1.59
C GLY A 656 20.27 -1.88 2.69
N ARG A 657 19.38 -1.42 3.59
CA ARG A 657 18.83 -2.26 4.67
C ARG A 657 18.11 -3.50 4.14
N LYS A 658 17.26 -3.30 3.13
CA LYS A 658 16.46 -4.36 2.52
C LYS A 658 17.33 -5.43 1.87
N LEU A 659 18.36 -5.03 1.13
CA LEU A 659 19.23 -5.97 0.44
C LEU A 659 20.19 -6.70 1.40
N ILE A 660 20.75 -6.02 2.38
CA ILE A 660 21.59 -6.68 3.41
C ILE A 660 20.77 -7.69 4.21
N SER A 661 19.54 -7.32 4.59
CA SER A 661 18.66 -8.28 5.28
C SER A 661 18.31 -9.47 4.41
N ALA A 662 17.88 -9.23 3.18
CA ALA A 662 17.48 -10.29 2.27
C ALA A 662 18.66 -11.23 1.93
N SER A 663 19.85 -10.69 1.65
CA SER A 663 21.04 -11.50 1.37
C SER A 663 21.42 -12.38 2.55
N THR A 664 21.38 -11.84 3.78
CA THR A 664 21.62 -12.64 4.99
C THR A 664 20.57 -13.76 5.16
N ILE A 665 19.29 -13.46 4.92
CA ILE A 665 18.23 -14.47 5.04
C ILE A 665 18.37 -15.55 3.97
N TYR A 666 18.68 -15.20 2.73
CA TYR A 666 18.96 -16.19 1.69
C TYR A 666 20.18 -17.06 2.04
N GLU A 667 21.26 -16.46 2.52
CA GLU A 667 22.42 -17.19 2.99
C GLU A 667 22.06 -18.20 4.09
N LEU A 668 21.30 -17.80 5.10
CA LEU A 668 20.89 -18.66 6.21
C LEU A 668 19.92 -19.78 5.81
N LEU A 669 19.04 -19.54 4.83
CA LEU A 669 18.01 -20.51 4.42
C LEU A 669 18.54 -21.58 3.45
N TYR A 670 19.60 -21.27 2.71
CA TYR A 670 20.05 -22.11 1.58
C TYR A 670 21.54 -22.50 1.66
N LYS A 671 22.14 -22.26 2.82
CA LYS A 671 23.51 -22.70 3.17
C LYS A 671 23.69 -24.19 3.08
#